data_03fbfb07dbf3590571096b16ea4fc033
#
_entry.id   03fbfb07dbf3590571096b16ea4fc033
#
_cell.length_a   1.000
_cell.length_b   1.000
_cell.length_c   1.000
_cell.angle_alpha   90.00
_cell.angle_beta   90.00
_cell.angle_gamma   90.00
#
_symmetry.space_group_name_H-M   'P 1'
#
loop_
_entity.id
_entity.type
_entity.pdbx_description
1 polymer ?
#
loop_
_entity_poly.entity_id
_entity_poly.type
_entity_poly.pdbx_seq_one_letter_code
_entity_poly.pdbx_strand_id
1 'polypeptide(L)'
;MFAFAGAQPDNNAQTIRSSNWLTRLASTLGIMSQSQPGGAIKLDKNPADASQALLPAAVPYSGAPQILHPVAAVYSGKLRYTSPINPESVPKIAHPEPKRPKPPTERGGPDGPMQRAAGPLASAPTPTGLSFDGVGVGLAGFIVGSNPPDVNGRVGATQYVQWNNTSFAVFDKTTGALQYGPAAGNTLFQTLGGACATHNDGDPVVSYDILAGRWVISQFAVAVSDTDYSHQCIAVSATSDATGEYYLYDFVTDPVNFVDYPHTGVWPDGYYMSAHVFGAGLVFTTGRIYVFEREKMIYGLPARMQSADLGLEYGFLPADLDSLTPPPAGAAEFLLGPNFGLTNLTDSYRVAVTWDPAPTITTIRSQILGGIGNAPCVSGATDDGRDCVPEPSPAIGTDYLDNISGHYMYRLAYRNNGTQAAPQERLLVSGPSSGSDSAHGAVEWFEFRNAGSSSTHPTLFQSGTFDPDTSYRWLPSIAMDKDGNIALGYSKSSTTVRPGIYITGRLATDPAGTMGAELEMRPGLGVQLGAGNRWGDYSAMTLDPIDQCTFYYTNEYLKTNGGFNWSTRIAAFKFPSCVSAAGLWGTVTGTITSSQTNAPVPGVTVTLSNGYAGAANQNGVYTIIVPAGSYTAVAADTARNCTAASPPSAIVAPPGGGTVTQNFTVTGTSKLEANGFTVDDSLGN
;
A
#
# COMPACT_ATOMS: atom_id res chain seq x y z
N MET A 1 67.10 13.47 -0.41
CA MET A 1 66.99 14.69 0.40
C MET A 1 65.85 15.53 -0.16
N PHE A 2 64.65 15.27 0.26
CA PHE A 2 63.50 16.15 0.20
C PHE A 2 62.47 15.64 1.24
N ALA A 3 62.19 16.49 2.20
CA ALA A 3 61.28 16.24 3.30
C ALA A 3 59.81 16.35 2.82
N PHE A 4 58.98 15.35 3.18
CA PHE A 4 57.54 15.48 3.10
C PHE A 4 56.99 15.89 4.47
N ALA A 5 56.42 17.09 4.50
CA ALA A 5 55.67 17.59 5.62
C ALA A 5 54.33 16.85 5.68
N GLY A 6 53.98 16.36 6.88
CA GLY A 6 52.72 15.72 7.14
C GLY A 6 51.59 16.74 7.11
N ALA A 7 50.51 16.43 6.40
CA ALA A 7 49.23 17.04 6.51
C ALA A 7 48.39 16.18 7.48
N GLN A 8 47.94 16.78 8.59
CA GLN A 8 46.92 16.23 9.45
C GLN A 8 45.58 16.22 8.72
N PRO A 9 44.72 15.23 8.93
CA PRO A 9 43.38 15.25 8.38
C PRO A 9 42.53 16.27 9.17
N ASP A 10 41.95 17.21 8.46
CA ASP A 10 40.93 18.11 8.96
C ASP A 10 39.71 17.30 9.45
N ASN A 11 39.47 17.36 10.75
CA ASN A 11 38.23 16.98 11.39
C ASN A 11 37.13 18.01 11.05
N ASN A 12 36.54 17.92 9.88
CA ASN A 12 35.24 18.50 9.59
C ASN A 12 34.23 17.37 9.45
N ALA A 13 33.84 16.80 10.56
CA ALA A 13 32.56 16.14 10.69
C ALA A 13 31.50 17.21 10.44
N GLN A 14 31.05 17.36 9.19
CA GLN A 14 29.77 18.00 8.91
C GLN A 14 28.71 17.11 9.53
N THR A 15 28.27 17.52 10.73
CA THR A 15 27.01 17.08 11.30
C THR A 15 25.96 17.29 10.22
N ILE A 16 25.48 16.22 9.61
CA ILE A 16 24.34 16.22 8.71
C ILE A 16 23.19 16.77 9.56
N ARG A 17 22.80 18.00 9.32
CA ARG A 17 21.66 18.62 9.98
C ARG A 17 20.45 17.78 9.61
N SER A 18 19.92 17.07 10.58
CA SER A 18 18.57 16.50 10.54
C SER A 18 17.66 17.49 9.84
N SER A 19 16.91 17.01 8.89
CA SER A 19 16.12 17.78 7.93
C SER A 19 15.53 19.04 8.55
N ASN A 20 15.80 20.15 7.91
CA ASN A 20 15.35 21.48 8.31
C ASN A 20 13.84 21.64 8.50
N TRP A 21 13.02 20.63 8.11
CA TRP A 21 11.57 20.70 8.25
C TRP A 21 11.10 20.57 9.71
N LEU A 22 11.67 19.65 10.50
CA LEU A 22 11.37 19.53 11.93
C LEU A 22 11.82 20.77 12.72
N THR A 23 13.01 21.30 12.37
CA THR A 23 13.54 22.51 13.02
C THR A 23 12.79 23.77 12.57
N ARG A 24 12.28 23.80 11.34
CA ARG A 24 11.44 24.89 10.85
C ARG A 24 10.04 24.86 11.47
N LEU A 25 9.47 23.67 11.72
CA LEU A 25 8.21 23.51 12.43
C LEU A 25 8.25 24.17 13.81
N ALA A 26 9.31 23.93 14.59
CA ALA A 26 9.48 24.49 15.93
C ALA A 26 9.65 26.02 15.91
N SER A 27 10.22 26.60 14.85
CA SER A 27 10.46 28.04 14.74
C SER A 27 9.26 28.84 14.19
N THR A 28 8.40 28.21 13.40
CA THR A 28 7.25 28.87 12.77
C THR A 28 6.02 28.92 13.70
N LEU A 29 5.94 27.98 14.67
CA LEU A 29 4.79 27.90 15.58
C LEU A 29 4.90 28.77 16.84
N GLY A 30 5.95 29.57 17.01
CA GLY A 30 6.02 30.64 18.05
C GLY A 30 5.76 30.19 19.49
N ILE A 31 5.98 28.89 19.85
CA ILE A 31 5.70 28.38 21.16
C ILE A 31 6.94 28.46 22.05
N MET A 32 7.09 29.59 22.74
CA MET A 32 7.90 29.65 23.97
C MET A 32 6.98 29.54 25.18
N SER A 33 7.23 28.49 25.93
CA SER A 33 7.00 28.23 27.35
C SER A 33 5.99 29.04 28.14
N GLN A 34 5.05 28.36 28.76
CA GLN A 34 4.81 28.56 30.20
C GLN A 34 4.45 27.22 30.86
N SER A 35 5.27 26.86 31.84
CA SER A 35 5.08 25.73 32.74
C SER A 35 4.02 26.03 33.79
N GLN A 36 3.11 25.09 34.04
CA GLN A 36 2.43 24.95 35.35
C GLN A 36 2.26 23.45 35.68
N PRO A 37 2.35 23.09 36.95
CA PRO A 37 2.57 21.72 37.39
C PRO A 37 1.31 20.97 37.85
N GLY A 38 1.30 19.68 37.60
CA GLY A 38 0.92 18.64 38.53
C GLY A 38 -0.54 18.41 38.90
N GLY A 39 -1.04 17.26 38.52
CA GLY A 39 -2.20 16.62 39.12
C GLY A 39 -2.22 15.13 38.76
N ALA A 40 -1.54 14.31 39.62
CA ALA A 40 -1.59 12.86 39.51
C ALA A 40 -2.94 12.34 39.96
N ILE A 41 -3.68 11.65 39.10
CA ILE A 41 -4.86 10.87 39.47
C ILE A 41 -4.38 9.46 39.86
N LYS A 42 -4.52 9.11 41.15
CA LYS A 42 -4.34 7.75 41.64
C LYS A 42 -5.55 6.91 41.28
N LEU A 43 -5.34 5.82 40.57
CA LEU A 43 -6.32 4.75 40.40
C LEU A 43 -6.13 3.72 41.54
N ASP A 44 -7.15 3.59 42.40
CA ASP A 44 -7.22 2.53 43.41
C ASP A 44 -7.53 1.19 42.73
N LYS A 45 -6.68 0.21 42.98
CA LYS A 45 -6.89 -1.20 42.63
C LYS A 45 -7.73 -1.89 43.68
N ASN A 46 -8.84 -2.48 43.27
CA ASN A 46 -9.51 -3.54 44.02
C ASN A 46 -9.89 -4.70 43.08
N PRO A 47 -9.36 -5.93 43.29
CA PRO A 47 -9.65 -7.06 42.43
C PRO A 47 -10.72 -7.94 43.07
N ALA A 48 -11.95 -7.90 42.63
CA ALA A 48 -12.92 -9.01 42.72
C ALA A 48 -14.25 -8.57 42.11
N ASP A 49 -14.49 -8.96 40.86
CA ASP A 49 -15.74 -9.53 40.37
C ASP A 49 -15.59 -9.90 38.88
N ALA A 50 -15.20 -11.15 38.67
CA ALA A 50 -15.23 -11.74 37.33
C ALA A 50 -16.60 -12.40 37.12
N SER A 51 -17.58 -11.63 36.71
CA SER A 51 -18.82 -12.16 36.13
C SER A 51 -19.27 -11.28 34.95
N GLN A 52 -19.15 -11.87 33.76
CA GLN A 52 -19.79 -11.45 32.49
C GLN A 52 -19.95 -9.91 32.32
N ALA A 53 -18.84 -9.23 32.00
CA ALA A 53 -18.93 -7.90 31.44
C ALA A 53 -19.52 -8.03 30.01
N LEU A 54 -20.77 -7.70 29.87
CA LEU A 54 -21.39 -7.39 28.57
C LEU A 54 -20.47 -6.39 27.86
N LEU A 55 -20.03 -6.75 26.66
CA LEU A 55 -19.29 -5.84 25.78
C LEU A 55 -20.07 -4.52 25.68
N PRO A 56 -19.45 -3.37 25.89
CA PRO A 56 -20.16 -2.11 25.78
C PRO A 56 -20.74 -1.99 24.36
N ALA A 57 -22.02 -1.57 24.29
CA ALA A 57 -22.69 -1.30 23.05
C ALA A 57 -21.87 -0.35 22.17
N ALA A 58 -21.84 -0.59 20.87
CA ALA A 58 -21.17 0.26 19.90
C ALA A 58 -21.44 1.74 20.17
N VAL A 59 -20.40 2.52 20.48
CA VAL A 59 -20.53 3.96 20.68
C VAL A 59 -20.26 4.63 19.34
N PRO A 60 -21.24 5.37 18.78
CA PRO A 60 -20.96 6.20 17.60
C PRO A 60 -19.95 7.27 18.00
N TYR A 61 -18.78 7.29 17.36
CA TYR A 61 -17.82 8.37 17.56
C TYR A 61 -18.27 9.60 16.79
N SER A 62 -18.48 10.73 17.47
CA SER A 62 -19.02 11.98 16.93
C SER A 62 -17.92 13.04 16.72
N GLY A 63 -16.86 12.71 16.03
CA GLY A 63 -16.09 13.74 15.33
C GLY A 63 -16.93 14.23 14.15
N ALA A 64 -17.16 15.54 14.03
CA ALA A 64 -17.94 16.04 12.91
C ALA A 64 -17.23 15.67 11.59
N PRO A 65 -17.88 14.93 10.65
CA PRO A 65 -17.26 14.56 9.39
C PRO A 65 -16.86 15.82 8.63
N GLN A 66 -15.63 15.86 8.14
CA GLN A 66 -15.20 16.92 7.25
C GLN A 66 -15.50 16.50 5.80
N ILE A 67 -16.24 17.34 5.10
CA ILE A 67 -16.55 17.17 3.69
C ILE A 67 -15.82 18.29 2.95
N LEU A 68 -14.86 17.92 2.11
CA LEU A 68 -14.12 18.89 1.32
C LEU A 68 -14.81 19.13 -0.03
N HIS A 69 -14.61 20.34 -0.55
CA HIS A 69 -15.08 20.69 -1.88
C HIS A 69 -14.45 19.77 -2.94
N PRO A 70 -15.15 19.50 -4.08
CA PRO A 70 -14.59 18.68 -5.13
C PRO A 70 -13.27 19.24 -5.64
N VAL A 71 -12.24 18.40 -5.70
CA VAL A 71 -10.93 18.69 -6.28
C VAL A 71 -10.97 18.28 -7.76
N ALA A 72 -10.58 19.19 -8.65
CA ALA A 72 -10.52 18.91 -10.08
C ALA A 72 -9.33 18.00 -10.40
N ALA A 73 -9.53 17.05 -11.33
CA ALA A 73 -8.45 16.25 -11.87
C ALA A 73 -7.56 17.07 -12.81
N VAL A 74 -6.24 16.81 -12.74
CA VAL A 74 -5.27 17.26 -13.74
C VAL A 74 -4.76 16.03 -14.50
N TYR A 75 -4.58 16.13 -15.82
CA TYR A 75 -4.07 15.04 -16.64
C TYR A 75 -2.54 15.06 -16.69
N SER A 76 -1.91 13.90 -16.43
CA SER A 76 -0.45 13.79 -16.38
C SER A 76 0.26 13.80 -17.74
N GLY A 77 -0.47 13.56 -18.83
CA GLY A 77 0.15 13.01 -20.03
C GLY A 77 0.57 11.54 -19.83
N LYS A 78 1.14 10.91 -20.88
CA LYS A 78 1.59 9.51 -20.75
C LYS A 78 2.92 9.42 -20.02
N LEU A 79 2.95 8.69 -18.93
CA LEU A 79 4.14 8.52 -18.09
C LEU A 79 5.35 8.05 -18.90
N ARG A 80 5.18 7.12 -19.86
CA ARG A 80 6.25 6.63 -20.74
C ARG A 80 6.98 7.71 -21.56
N TYR A 81 6.40 8.89 -21.73
CA TYR A 81 7.00 10.02 -22.42
C TYR A 81 7.44 11.13 -21.47
N THR A 82 7.18 10.98 -20.19
CA THR A 82 7.64 11.90 -19.14
C THR A 82 9.07 11.54 -18.77
N SER A 83 9.97 12.50 -18.84
CA SER A 83 11.35 12.29 -18.39
C SER A 83 11.37 12.05 -16.88
N PRO A 84 11.95 10.93 -16.41
CA PRO A 84 12.08 10.69 -14.99
C PRO A 84 12.87 11.82 -14.30
N ILE A 85 12.36 12.33 -13.18
CA ILE A 85 13.19 13.11 -12.28
C ILE A 85 14.18 12.12 -11.66
N ASN A 86 15.48 12.47 -11.74
CA ASN A 86 16.50 11.58 -11.22
C ASN A 86 16.38 11.51 -9.69
N PRO A 87 16.26 10.31 -9.09
CA PRO A 87 16.29 10.15 -7.65
C PRO A 87 17.54 10.74 -6.97
N GLU A 88 18.67 10.85 -7.69
CA GLU A 88 19.87 11.55 -7.18
C GLU A 88 19.64 13.02 -6.85
N SER A 89 18.70 13.68 -7.49
CA SER A 89 18.37 15.08 -7.22
C SER A 89 17.56 15.26 -5.94
N VAL A 90 17.06 14.16 -5.36
CA VAL A 90 16.31 14.16 -4.11
C VAL A 90 17.31 14.19 -2.94
N PRO A 91 17.19 15.12 -1.98
CA PRO A 91 18.03 15.12 -0.79
C PRO A 91 17.93 13.77 -0.06
N LYS A 92 19.06 13.24 0.42
CA LYS A 92 19.04 12.06 1.28
C LYS A 92 18.34 12.42 2.58
N ILE A 93 17.18 11.81 2.82
CA ILE A 93 16.35 12.05 3.98
C ILE A 93 16.31 10.77 4.81
N ALA A 94 16.68 10.86 6.09
CA ALA A 94 16.32 9.85 7.07
C ALA A 94 14.93 10.21 7.60
N HIS A 95 13.98 9.31 7.48
CA HIS A 95 12.63 9.50 8.02
C HIS A 95 12.63 9.04 9.48
N PRO A 96 12.72 9.96 10.46
CA PRO A 96 12.55 9.61 11.85
C PRO A 96 11.09 9.24 12.08
N GLU A 97 10.88 8.14 12.75
CA GLU A 97 9.54 7.75 13.13
C GLU A 97 8.98 8.68 14.22
N PRO A 98 7.78 9.23 14.05
CA PRO A 98 7.12 10.00 15.09
C PRO A 98 6.85 9.15 16.34
N LYS A 99 6.73 9.80 17.50
CA LYS A 99 6.46 9.10 18.76
C LYS A 99 5.08 8.45 18.73
N ARG A 100 5.07 7.13 18.72
CA ARG A 100 3.86 6.29 18.78
C ARG A 100 3.29 6.23 20.20
N PRO A 101 1.98 5.97 20.34
CA PRO A 101 1.43 5.45 21.58
C PRO A 101 2.11 4.12 21.90
N LYS A 102 2.50 3.91 23.16
CA LYS A 102 3.06 2.63 23.57
C LYS A 102 1.98 1.55 23.54
N PRO A 103 2.16 0.45 22.83
CA PRO A 103 1.25 -0.68 22.93
C PRO A 103 1.34 -1.32 24.33
N PRO A 104 0.29 -2.05 24.74
CA PRO A 104 0.29 -2.75 26.02
C PRO A 104 1.47 -3.73 26.11
N THR A 105 2.15 -3.76 27.26
CA THR A 105 3.31 -4.62 27.47
C THR A 105 2.95 -6.07 27.78
N GLU A 106 1.70 -6.38 28.09
CA GLU A 106 1.26 -7.72 28.48
C GLU A 106 0.31 -8.31 27.44
N ARG A 107 0.59 -9.53 27.00
CA ARG A 107 -0.34 -10.34 26.23
C ARG A 107 -1.49 -10.82 27.12
N GLY A 108 -2.71 -10.55 26.75
CA GLY A 108 -3.90 -11.05 27.41
C GLY A 108 -4.66 -12.03 26.53
N GLY A 109 -4.57 -13.32 26.78
CA GLY A 109 -5.45 -14.33 26.18
C GLY A 109 -4.76 -15.33 25.26
N PRO A 110 -5.48 -16.36 24.80
CA PRO A 110 -4.90 -17.37 23.93
C PRO A 110 -4.66 -16.78 22.54
N ASP A 111 -3.40 -16.67 22.23
CA ASP A 111 -2.95 -16.50 20.86
C ASP A 111 -3.34 -17.71 20.01
N GLY A 112 -3.30 -17.54 18.68
CA GLY A 112 -3.30 -18.68 17.80
C GLY A 112 -2.18 -19.66 18.14
N PRO A 113 -2.28 -20.93 17.68
CA PRO A 113 -1.29 -21.94 18.00
C PRO A 113 0.12 -21.46 17.58
N MET A 114 1.05 -21.54 18.52
CA MET A 114 2.45 -21.24 18.24
C MET A 114 3.10 -22.43 17.55
N GLN A 115 3.55 -22.22 16.32
CA GLN A 115 4.18 -23.25 15.50
C GLN A 115 5.70 -23.23 15.72
N ARG A 116 6.22 -24.19 16.49
CA ARG A 116 7.64 -24.32 16.88
C ARG A 116 8.47 -25.21 15.93
N ALA A 117 7.95 -25.56 14.79
CA ALA A 117 8.65 -26.34 13.78
C ALA A 117 8.10 -25.97 12.41
N ALA A 118 8.96 -26.05 11.39
CA ALA A 118 8.52 -25.89 10.01
C ALA A 118 7.48 -26.97 9.67
N GLY A 119 6.44 -26.58 8.96
CA GLY A 119 5.44 -27.51 8.45
C GLY A 119 5.92 -28.29 7.22
N PRO A 120 5.06 -29.12 6.63
CA PRO A 120 5.43 -29.92 5.47
C PRO A 120 5.72 -29.06 4.24
N LEU A 121 6.70 -29.48 3.43
CA LEU A 121 7.05 -28.80 2.18
C LEU A 121 5.89 -28.82 1.17
N ALA A 122 5.02 -29.83 1.21
CA ALA A 122 3.86 -29.95 0.34
C ALA A 122 2.84 -28.81 0.54
N SER A 123 2.84 -28.18 1.72
CA SER A 123 1.99 -27.04 2.04
C SER A 123 2.65 -25.69 1.75
N ALA A 124 3.92 -25.69 1.31
CA ALA A 124 4.60 -24.46 0.92
C ALA A 124 4.25 -24.05 -0.53
N PRO A 125 4.20 -22.75 -0.84
CA PRO A 125 4.04 -22.31 -2.22
C PRO A 125 5.29 -22.63 -3.04
N THR A 126 5.13 -22.76 -4.36
CA THR A 126 6.22 -23.09 -5.28
C THR A 126 6.62 -21.83 -6.06
N PRO A 127 7.93 -21.44 -6.07
CA PRO A 127 8.41 -20.36 -6.92
C PRO A 127 8.10 -20.63 -8.40
N THR A 128 7.65 -19.60 -9.13
CA THR A 128 7.37 -19.71 -10.58
C THR A 128 8.63 -19.63 -11.44
N GLY A 129 9.77 -19.31 -10.84
CA GLY A 129 11.01 -18.98 -11.52
C GLY A 129 11.18 -17.48 -11.81
N LEU A 130 10.12 -16.70 -11.72
CA LEU A 130 10.20 -15.24 -11.86
C LEU A 130 10.68 -14.63 -10.54
N SER A 131 11.87 -14.03 -10.60
CA SER A 131 12.47 -13.29 -9.47
C SER A 131 13.49 -12.30 -10.01
N PHE A 132 13.31 -11.01 -9.71
CA PHE A 132 14.15 -9.92 -10.23
C PHE A 132 14.34 -8.81 -9.21
N ASP A 133 15.40 -8.02 -9.37
CA ASP A 133 15.66 -6.87 -8.50
C ASP A 133 14.66 -5.76 -8.81
N GLY A 134 14.07 -5.21 -7.74
CA GLY A 134 13.22 -4.05 -7.81
C GLY A 134 14.00 -2.74 -7.65
N VAL A 135 13.26 -1.68 -7.28
CA VAL A 135 13.84 -0.38 -6.94
C VAL A 135 14.80 -0.54 -5.76
N GLY A 136 16.04 -0.12 -5.93
CA GLY A 136 17.09 -0.28 -4.94
C GLY A 136 18.47 -0.37 -5.58
N VAL A 137 19.51 -0.52 -4.76
CA VAL A 137 20.90 -0.66 -5.24
C VAL A 137 21.06 -1.84 -6.20
N GLY A 138 21.53 -1.56 -7.41
CA GLY A 138 21.71 -2.52 -8.50
C GLY A 138 20.65 -2.42 -9.60
N LEU A 139 19.59 -1.65 -9.43
CA LEU A 139 18.75 -1.21 -10.55
C LEU A 139 19.46 -0.07 -11.28
N ALA A 140 19.61 -0.21 -12.60
CA ALA A 140 20.31 0.79 -13.41
C ALA A 140 19.67 2.17 -13.27
N GLY A 141 20.45 3.20 -12.97
CA GLY A 141 20.00 4.57 -12.78
C GLY A 141 19.40 4.88 -11.39
N PHE A 142 19.42 3.92 -10.46
CA PHE A 142 18.94 4.14 -9.09
C PHE A 142 20.08 4.49 -8.13
N ILE A 143 19.86 5.50 -7.31
CA ILE A 143 20.69 5.84 -6.15
C ILE A 143 19.76 5.99 -4.95
N VAL A 144 20.17 5.45 -3.80
CA VAL A 144 19.41 5.54 -2.56
C VAL A 144 19.31 6.98 -2.09
N GLY A 145 18.10 7.54 -2.08
CA GLY A 145 17.81 8.90 -1.62
C GLY A 145 17.27 8.96 -0.19
N SER A 146 16.64 7.88 0.29
CA SER A 146 15.98 7.81 1.59
C SER A 146 16.31 6.52 2.32
N ASN A 147 16.11 6.50 3.63
CA ASN A 147 16.15 5.32 4.49
C ASN A 147 15.10 5.49 5.60
N PRO A 148 14.26 4.49 5.84
CA PRO A 148 14.20 3.15 5.23
C PRO A 148 13.54 3.16 3.85
N PRO A 149 13.49 2.02 3.12
CA PRO A 149 12.87 1.94 1.81
C PRO A 149 11.34 1.90 1.82
N ASP A 150 10.70 1.50 2.90
CA ASP A 150 9.24 1.34 3.03
C ASP A 150 8.65 0.63 1.81
N VAL A 151 8.99 -0.65 1.69
CA VAL A 151 8.86 -1.39 0.43
C VAL A 151 7.40 -1.65 0.10
N ASN A 152 6.89 -0.99 -0.93
CA ASN A 152 5.53 -1.14 -1.43
C ASN A 152 5.52 -1.50 -2.91
N GLY A 153 4.53 -2.30 -3.32
CA GLY A 153 4.36 -2.66 -4.71
C GLY A 153 3.11 -3.52 -4.95
N ARG A 154 2.63 -3.49 -6.18
CA ARG A 154 1.41 -4.19 -6.57
C ARG A 154 1.55 -4.81 -7.95
N VAL A 155 0.96 -5.99 -8.14
CA VAL A 155 0.79 -6.60 -9.45
C VAL A 155 -0.56 -6.19 -10.04
N GLY A 156 -0.57 -5.77 -11.30
CA GLY A 156 -1.75 -5.48 -12.10
C GLY A 156 -1.98 -6.50 -13.21
N ALA A 157 -2.74 -6.10 -14.24
CA ALA A 157 -3.10 -7.00 -15.34
C ALA A 157 -1.88 -7.47 -16.14
N THR A 158 -0.93 -6.59 -16.44
CA THR A 158 0.26 -6.88 -17.27
C THR A 158 1.57 -6.38 -16.68
N GLN A 159 1.52 -5.60 -15.63
CA GLN A 159 2.64 -4.89 -15.06
C GLN A 159 2.73 -5.12 -13.55
N TYR A 160 3.93 -4.87 -13.00
CA TYR A 160 4.19 -4.72 -11.59
C TYR A 160 4.69 -3.29 -11.35
N VAL A 161 4.06 -2.55 -10.46
CA VAL A 161 4.52 -1.23 -10.03
C VAL A 161 5.09 -1.37 -8.63
N GLN A 162 6.32 -0.90 -8.46
CA GLN A 162 6.97 -0.80 -7.16
C GLN A 162 7.28 0.66 -6.86
N TRP A 163 6.95 1.07 -5.65
CA TRP A 163 7.33 2.38 -5.14
C TRP A 163 7.89 2.24 -3.73
N ASN A 164 9.19 2.55 -3.61
CA ASN A 164 9.91 2.45 -2.36
C ASN A 164 10.24 3.86 -1.88
N ASN A 165 9.58 4.27 -0.80
CA ASN A 165 9.69 5.60 -0.21
C ASN A 165 9.68 6.71 -1.29
N THR A 166 10.81 7.25 -1.70
CA THR A 166 10.90 8.39 -2.62
C THR A 166 11.04 8.03 -4.10
N SER A 167 11.02 6.74 -4.47
CA SER A 167 11.33 6.30 -5.84
C SER A 167 10.44 5.17 -6.34
N PHE A 168 10.02 5.22 -7.59
CA PHE A 168 9.19 4.18 -8.21
C PHE A 168 9.70 3.69 -9.55
N ALA A 169 9.25 2.50 -9.93
CA ALA A 169 9.47 1.91 -11.25
C ALA A 169 8.31 1.01 -11.67
N VAL A 170 8.16 0.84 -12.99
CA VAL A 170 7.17 -0.05 -13.60
C VAL A 170 7.90 -1.17 -14.33
N PHE A 171 7.49 -2.40 -14.06
CA PHE A 171 8.08 -3.61 -14.64
C PHE A 171 7.02 -4.41 -15.40
N ASP A 172 7.44 -5.15 -16.43
CA ASP A 172 6.62 -6.21 -17.01
C ASP A 172 6.45 -7.34 -16.00
N LYS A 173 5.21 -7.73 -15.71
CA LYS A 173 4.95 -8.71 -14.64
C LYS A 173 5.41 -10.13 -14.99
N THR A 174 5.57 -10.46 -16.27
CA THR A 174 5.92 -11.82 -16.71
C THR A 174 7.41 -12.03 -16.88
N THR A 175 8.14 -10.97 -17.22
CA THR A 175 9.57 -11.02 -17.52
C THR A 175 10.43 -10.32 -16.48
N GLY A 176 9.85 -9.41 -15.67
CA GLY A 176 10.58 -8.53 -14.77
C GLY A 176 11.32 -7.40 -15.49
N ALA A 177 11.13 -7.23 -16.81
CA ALA A 177 11.79 -6.18 -17.57
C ALA A 177 11.29 -4.79 -17.15
N LEU A 178 12.25 -3.87 -16.93
CA LEU A 178 11.93 -2.47 -16.60
C LEU A 178 11.25 -1.80 -17.79
N GLN A 179 10.08 -1.22 -17.57
CA GLN A 179 9.30 -0.47 -18.56
C GLN A 179 9.37 1.04 -18.34
N TYR A 180 9.53 1.50 -17.10
CA TYR A 180 9.67 2.91 -16.75
C TYR A 180 10.38 3.08 -15.40
N GLY A 181 11.18 4.13 -15.26
CA GLY A 181 11.92 4.47 -14.05
C GLY A 181 13.34 3.89 -14.04
N PRO A 182 14.05 3.89 -12.88
CA PRO A 182 13.59 4.45 -11.61
C PRO A 182 13.40 5.97 -11.69
N ALA A 183 12.37 6.46 -11.03
CA ALA A 183 12.02 7.86 -11.03
C ALA A 183 11.64 8.33 -9.62
N ALA A 184 11.93 9.59 -9.27
CA ALA A 184 11.42 10.20 -8.05
C ALA A 184 9.88 10.24 -8.07
N GLY A 185 9.24 10.03 -6.92
CA GLY A 185 7.77 9.90 -6.83
C GLY A 185 7.01 11.11 -7.39
N ASN A 186 7.50 12.32 -7.12
CA ASN A 186 6.90 13.54 -7.63
C ASN A 186 6.99 13.72 -9.15
N THR A 187 7.74 12.86 -9.87
CA THR A 187 7.71 12.83 -11.36
C THR A 187 6.28 12.66 -11.89
N LEU A 188 5.49 11.82 -11.23
CA LEU A 188 4.13 11.53 -11.64
C LEU A 188 3.21 12.76 -11.52
N PHE A 189 3.51 13.68 -10.59
CA PHE A 189 2.67 14.82 -10.24
C PHE A 189 3.11 16.16 -10.83
N GLN A 190 4.12 16.18 -11.70
CA GLN A 190 4.70 17.42 -12.23
C GLN A 190 3.67 18.35 -12.91
N THR A 191 2.71 17.80 -13.64
CA THR A 191 1.67 18.58 -14.30
C THR A 191 0.61 19.13 -13.34
N LEU A 192 0.48 18.54 -12.15
CA LEU A 192 -0.46 18.99 -11.14
C LEU A 192 -0.04 20.34 -10.51
N GLY A 193 1.29 20.53 -10.36
CA GLY A 193 1.83 21.69 -9.66
C GLY A 193 1.69 21.58 -8.13
N GLY A 194 1.88 22.66 -7.41
CA GLY A 194 1.71 22.73 -5.95
C GLY A 194 2.66 21.83 -5.16
N ALA A 195 2.23 21.43 -3.97
CA ALA A 195 3.00 20.58 -3.07
C ALA A 195 3.34 19.24 -3.71
N CYS A 196 2.39 18.58 -4.36
CA CYS A 196 2.57 17.28 -5.00
C CYS A 196 3.65 17.26 -6.09
N ALA A 197 3.87 18.36 -6.79
CA ALA A 197 4.92 18.45 -7.82
C ALA A 197 6.30 18.77 -7.25
N THR A 198 6.36 19.50 -6.13
CA THR A 198 7.61 20.02 -5.57
C THR A 198 8.17 19.21 -4.42
N HIS A 199 7.33 18.41 -3.76
CA HIS A 199 7.71 17.55 -2.64
C HIS A 199 7.73 16.08 -3.03
N ASN A 200 8.63 15.32 -2.42
CA ASN A 200 8.79 13.90 -2.61
C ASN A 200 9.07 13.28 -1.24
N ASP A 201 8.04 13.35 -0.37
CA ASP A 201 8.20 13.11 1.07
C ASP A 201 8.01 11.65 1.46
N GLY A 202 7.46 10.82 0.57
CA GLY A 202 7.45 9.36 0.75
C GLY A 202 6.10 8.79 1.19
N ASP A 203 6.18 7.71 1.95
CA ASP A 203 5.07 6.83 2.36
C ASP A 203 4.11 6.50 1.21
N PRO A 204 4.64 5.96 0.10
CA PRO A 204 3.84 5.67 -1.05
C PRO A 204 2.97 4.43 -0.83
N VAL A 205 1.77 4.45 -1.40
CA VAL A 205 0.97 3.25 -1.54
C VAL A 205 0.60 3.03 -3.00
N VAL A 206 0.88 1.83 -3.48
CA VAL A 206 0.50 1.36 -4.81
C VAL A 206 -0.64 0.36 -4.68
N SER A 207 -1.82 0.72 -5.16
CA SER A 207 -2.99 -0.14 -5.23
C SER A 207 -3.39 -0.40 -6.67
N TYR A 208 -4.11 -1.49 -6.90
CA TYR A 208 -4.72 -1.82 -8.19
C TYR A 208 -6.21 -2.08 -7.98
N ASP A 209 -7.02 -1.19 -8.49
CA ASP A 209 -8.47 -1.33 -8.47
C ASP A 209 -8.90 -2.43 -9.46
N ILE A 210 -9.06 -3.63 -8.94
CA ILE A 210 -9.42 -4.81 -9.72
C ILE A 210 -10.83 -4.69 -10.34
N LEU A 211 -11.71 -3.87 -9.75
CA LEU A 211 -13.08 -3.69 -10.26
C LEU A 211 -13.14 -2.79 -11.50
N ALA A 212 -12.17 -1.89 -11.65
CA ALA A 212 -12.11 -0.94 -12.75
C ALA A 212 -10.89 -1.12 -13.66
N GLY A 213 -9.94 -1.98 -13.28
CA GLY A 213 -8.68 -2.17 -14.01
C GLY A 213 -7.83 -0.89 -14.00
N ARG A 214 -7.64 -0.27 -12.82
CA ARG A 214 -6.93 0.99 -12.65
C ARG A 214 -5.81 0.88 -11.62
N TRP A 215 -4.71 1.54 -11.88
CA TRP A 215 -3.72 1.85 -10.87
C TRP A 215 -4.18 3.02 -10.02
N VAL A 216 -4.01 2.91 -8.71
CA VAL A 216 -4.26 3.97 -7.74
C VAL A 216 -2.98 4.10 -6.94
N ILE A 217 -2.26 5.18 -7.18
CA ILE A 217 -0.91 5.38 -6.65
C ILE A 217 -0.90 6.69 -5.87
N SER A 218 -0.34 6.68 -4.68
CA SER A 218 -0.34 7.87 -3.82
C SER A 218 0.94 8.05 -3.04
N GLN A 219 1.23 9.29 -2.66
CA GLN A 219 2.21 9.66 -1.65
C GLN A 219 1.68 10.87 -0.87
N PHE A 220 2.20 11.12 0.33
CA PHE A 220 1.95 12.39 0.98
C PHE A 220 2.93 13.47 0.51
N ALA A 221 2.56 14.73 0.71
CA ALA A 221 3.44 15.88 0.56
C ALA A 221 3.17 16.87 1.71
N VAL A 222 4.24 17.46 2.25
CA VAL A 222 4.15 18.38 3.36
C VAL A 222 4.53 19.77 2.90
N ALA A 223 3.54 20.63 2.68
CA ALA A 223 3.76 22.02 2.34
C ALA A 223 3.99 22.86 3.61
N VAL A 224 4.99 23.72 3.60
CA VAL A 224 5.19 24.68 4.69
C VAL A 224 4.30 25.89 4.44
N SER A 225 3.00 25.74 4.72
CA SER A 225 1.98 26.76 4.61
C SER A 225 1.14 26.79 5.88
N ASP A 226 0.63 27.93 6.24
CA ASP A 226 -0.22 28.11 7.43
C ASP A 226 -1.66 27.62 7.23
N THR A 227 -2.04 27.20 6.03
CA THR A 227 -3.44 26.88 5.65
C THR A 227 -3.64 25.53 4.98
N ASP A 228 -2.56 24.89 4.51
CA ASP A 228 -2.57 23.63 3.77
C ASP A 228 -1.27 22.87 4.01
N TYR A 229 -1.14 22.29 5.19
CA TYR A 229 0.11 21.70 5.62
C TYR A 229 0.35 20.28 5.09
N SER A 230 -0.63 19.39 5.22
CA SER A 230 -0.52 18.01 4.77
C SER A 230 -1.41 17.72 3.58
N HIS A 231 -0.82 17.18 2.52
CA HIS A 231 -1.47 16.81 1.28
C HIS A 231 -1.39 15.30 1.05
N GLN A 232 -2.41 14.74 0.41
CA GLN A 232 -2.34 13.42 -0.20
C GLN A 232 -2.43 13.57 -1.72
N CYS A 233 -1.34 13.26 -2.37
CA CYS A 233 -1.22 13.25 -3.82
C CYS A 233 -1.69 11.90 -4.35
N ILE A 234 -2.76 11.86 -5.13
CA ILE A 234 -3.33 10.62 -5.66
C ILE A 234 -3.35 10.66 -7.18
N ALA A 235 -2.85 9.60 -7.80
CA ALA A 235 -2.88 9.39 -9.24
C ALA A 235 -3.70 8.14 -9.57
N VAL A 236 -4.76 8.27 -10.36
CA VAL A 236 -5.57 7.17 -10.85
C VAL A 236 -5.31 7.01 -12.34
N SER A 237 -4.85 5.83 -12.77
CA SER A 237 -4.53 5.62 -14.19
C SER A 237 -5.77 5.67 -15.06
N ALA A 238 -5.65 6.23 -16.25
CA ALA A 238 -6.75 6.29 -17.23
C ALA A 238 -7.09 4.92 -17.82
N THR A 239 -6.17 3.96 -17.76
CA THR A 239 -6.33 2.58 -18.24
C THR A 239 -5.59 1.62 -17.31
N SER A 240 -5.56 0.32 -17.63
CA SER A 240 -4.75 -0.68 -16.90
C SER A 240 -3.24 -0.58 -17.15
N ASP A 241 -2.79 0.32 -18.01
CA ASP A 241 -1.37 0.54 -18.35
C ASP A 241 -0.74 1.55 -17.38
N ALA A 242 0.15 1.10 -16.50
CA ALA A 242 0.84 1.95 -15.52
C ALA A 242 1.79 2.98 -16.16
N THR A 243 2.19 2.79 -17.42
CA THR A 243 3.01 3.77 -18.16
C THR A 243 2.17 4.74 -18.99
N GLY A 244 0.84 4.64 -18.88
CA GLY A 244 -0.14 5.48 -19.55
C GLY A 244 -0.37 6.83 -18.88
N GLU A 245 -1.53 7.41 -19.13
CA GLU A 245 -1.98 8.65 -18.50
C GLU A 245 -2.58 8.41 -17.12
N TYR A 246 -2.54 9.44 -16.29
CA TYR A 246 -3.16 9.48 -14.96
C TYR A 246 -4.03 10.72 -14.78
N TYR A 247 -5.07 10.55 -13.99
CA TYR A 247 -5.87 11.61 -13.40
C TYR A 247 -5.27 11.93 -12.03
N LEU A 248 -4.73 13.13 -11.85
CA LEU A 248 -3.97 13.56 -10.69
C LEU A 248 -4.84 14.42 -9.80
N TYR A 249 -4.79 14.17 -8.51
CA TYR A 249 -5.54 14.90 -7.47
C TYR A 249 -4.62 15.29 -6.33
N ASP A 250 -4.82 16.49 -5.80
CA ASP A 250 -4.16 17.02 -4.62
C ASP A 250 -5.22 17.30 -3.56
N PHE A 251 -5.29 16.47 -2.52
CA PHE A 251 -6.21 16.64 -1.41
C PHE A 251 -5.47 17.16 -0.19
N VAL A 252 -5.87 18.31 0.35
CA VAL A 252 -5.40 18.79 1.65
C VAL A 252 -6.02 17.90 2.74
N THR A 253 -5.22 17.03 3.34
CA THR A 253 -5.66 16.07 4.36
C THR A 253 -5.74 16.68 5.75
N ASP A 254 -4.85 17.62 6.06
CA ASP A 254 -4.95 18.45 7.27
C ASP A 254 -4.24 19.79 7.04
N PRO A 255 -4.90 20.93 7.33
CA PRO A 255 -4.32 22.25 7.06
C PRO A 255 -3.21 22.65 8.05
N VAL A 256 -3.09 22.00 9.21
CA VAL A 256 -2.19 22.43 10.28
C VAL A 256 -1.40 21.30 10.93
N ASN A 257 -1.87 20.04 10.82
CA ASN A 257 -1.25 18.89 11.45
C ASN A 257 -0.50 18.04 10.43
N PHE A 258 0.52 17.33 10.90
CA PHE A 258 1.22 16.34 10.10
C PHE A 258 0.39 15.06 10.01
N VAL A 259 0.15 14.61 8.79
CA VAL A 259 -0.54 13.35 8.49
C VAL A 259 0.49 12.37 7.94
N ASP A 260 0.67 11.24 8.63
CA ASP A 260 1.72 10.27 8.41
C ASP A 260 1.17 8.85 8.31
N TYR A 261 1.96 7.94 7.76
CA TYR A 261 1.66 6.52 7.68
C TYR A 261 0.33 6.21 6.94
N PRO A 262 0.14 6.76 5.72
CA PRO A 262 -1.09 6.52 4.96
C PRO A 262 -1.13 5.09 4.42
N HIS A 263 -2.23 4.39 4.65
CA HIS A 263 -2.48 3.08 4.06
C HIS A 263 -3.81 3.05 3.35
N THR A 264 -3.81 2.61 2.08
CA THR A 264 -5.00 2.63 1.24
C THR A 264 -5.57 1.24 1.01
N GLY A 265 -6.90 1.19 0.87
CA GLY A 265 -7.68 0.05 0.43
C GLY A 265 -8.67 0.44 -0.66
N VAL A 266 -8.92 -0.47 -1.57
CA VAL A 266 -9.86 -0.29 -2.67
C VAL A 266 -11.20 -0.93 -2.30
N TRP A 267 -12.27 -0.13 -2.33
CA TRP A 267 -13.64 -0.60 -2.11
C TRP A 267 -14.59 -0.08 -3.19
N PRO A 268 -15.75 -0.69 -3.41
CA PRO A 268 -16.63 -0.28 -4.52
C PRO A 268 -17.08 1.18 -4.48
N ASP A 269 -17.31 1.74 -3.30
CA ASP A 269 -17.85 3.09 -3.08
C ASP A 269 -16.80 4.16 -2.80
N GLY A 270 -15.52 3.77 -2.62
CA GLY A 270 -14.46 4.71 -2.29
C GLY A 270 -13.06 4.11 -2.35
N TYR A 271 -12.04 4.97 -2.43
CA TYR A 271 -10.68 4.64 -2.04
C TYR A 271 -10.52 5.08 -0.60
N TYR A 272 -10.25 4.13 0.29
CA TYR A 272 -10.17 4.37 1.73
C TYR A 272 -8.72 4.49 2.15
N MET A 273 -8.40 5.44 3.01
CA MET A 273 -7.05 5.66 3.52
C MET A 273 -7.11 5.91 5.02
N SER A 274 -6.43 5.06 5.79
CA SER A 274 -6.14 5.36 7.20
C SER A 274 -4.82 6.10 7.31
N ALA A 275 -4.71 7.00 8.27
CA ALA A 275 -3.45 7.69 8.57
C ALA A 275 -3.41 8.13 10.05
N HIS A 276 -2.21 8.49 10.49
CA HIS A 276 -1.95 9.04 11.82
C HIS A 276 -1.83 10.56 11.73
N VAL A 277 -2.51 11.26 12.64
CA VAL A 277 -2.44 12.72 12.72
C VAL A 277 -1.59 13.12 13.93
N PHE A 278 -0.56 13.91 13.69
CA PHE A 278 0.36 14.41 14.69
C PHE A 278 0.24 15.92 14.81
N GLY A 279 -0.08 16.39 16.01
CA GLY A 279 -0.14 17.80 16.33
C GLY A 279 1.23 18.43 16.61
N ALA A 280 1.21 19.58 17.26
CA ALA A 280 2.43 20.31 17.62
C ALA A 280 3.45 19.43 18.35
N GLY A 281 4.71 19.51 17.94
CA GLY A 281 5.80 18.69 18.47
C GLY A 281 5.77 17.23 18.06
N LEU A 282 5.03 16.88 16.99
CA LEU A 282 4.84 15.53 16.47
C LEU A 282 4.27 14.56 17.51
N VAL A 283 3.34 15.05 18.31
CA VAL A 283 2.60 14.23 19.26
C VAL A 283 1.38 13.65 18.55
N PHE A 284 1.21 12.32 18.64
CA PHE A 284 0.04 11.63 18.10
C PHE A 284 -1.25 12.20 18.73
N THR A 285 -2.21 12.57 17.88
CA THR A 285 -3.49 13.15 18.30
C THR A 285 -4.66 12.25 18.00
N THR A 286 -4.70 11.66 16.81
CA THR A 286 -5.80 10.77 16.40
C THR A 286 -5.39 9.90 15.21
N GLY A 287 -5.96 8.71 15.14
CA GLY A 287 -6.08 8.00 13.87
C GLY A 287 -7.22 8.60 13.05
N ARG A 288 -7.07 8.71 11.75
CA ARG A 288 -8.11 9.29 10.88
C ARG A 288 -8.32 8.41 9.66
N ILE A 289 -9.59 8.24 9.28
CA ILE A 289 -9.96 7.62 8.01
C ILE A 289 -10.35 8.71 7.01
N TYR A 290 -9.82 8.59 5.80
CA TYR A 290 -10.19 9.40 4.65
C TYR A 290 -10.83 8.50 3.61
N VAL A 291 -11.81 9.02 2.88
CA VAL A 291 -12.46 8.30 1.78
C VAL A 291 -12.55 9.24 0.58
N PHE A 292 -12.02 8.78 -0.55
CA PHE A 292 -11.99 9.53 -1.81
C PHE A 292 -13.05 8.98 -2.76
N GLU A 293 -13.72 9.86 -3.50
CA GLU A 293 -14.87 9.54 -4.37
C GLU A 293 -14.43 8.75 -5.62
N ARG A 294 -14.25 7.43 -5.44
CA ARG A 294 -13.72 6.50 -6.46
C ARG A 294 -14.42 6.63 -7.80
N GLU A 295 -15.77 6.67 -7.82
CA GLU A 295 -16.54 6.73 -9.06
C GLU A 295 -16.18 7.94 -9.92
N LYS A 296 -15.89 9.08 -9.31
CA LYS A 296 -15.43 10.26 -10.04
C LYS A 296 -13.99 10.14 -10.48
N MET A 297 -13.14 9.61 -9.61
CA MET A 297 -11.70 9.53 -9.85
C MET A 297 -11.35 8.59 -11.01
N ILE A 298 -12.04 7.47 -11.19
CA ILE A 298 -11.81 6.55 -12.32
C ILE A 298 -12.13 7.15 -13.67
N TYR A 299 -12.89 8.24 -13.71
CA TYR A 299 -13.23 8.96 -14.95
C TYR A 299 -12.55 10.34 -15.07
N GLY A 300 -11.64 10.69 -14.16
CA GLY A 300 -10.98 12.00 -14.17
C GLY A 300 -11.92 13.18 -13.93
N LEU A 301 -12.99 12.97 -13.20
CA LEU A 301 -13.96 14.00 -12.85
C LEU A 301 -13.57 14.65 -11.51
N PRO A 302 -14.05 15.88 -11.23
CA PRO A 302 -13.88 16.47 -9.90
C PRO A 302 -14.41 15.56 -8.81
N ALA A 303 -13.55 15.22 -7.83
CA ALA A 303 -13.82 14.24 -6.80
C ALA A 303 -13.77 14.86 -5.39
N ARG A 304 -14.58 14.33 -4.49
CA ARG A 304 -14.66 14.76 -3.09
C ARG A 304 -13.85 13.83 -2.19
N MET A 305 -13.47 14.33 -1.04
CA MET A 305 -12.92 13.57 0.07
C MET A 305 -13.82 13.76 1.29
N GLN A 306 -14.03 12.69 2.04
CA GLN A 306 -14.64 12.71 3.37
C GLN A 306 -13.66 12.14 4.38
N SER A 307 -13.68 12.62 5.62
CA SER A 307 -12.84 12.08 6.68
C SER A 307 -13.56 12.01 8.03
N ALA A 308 -13.09 11.10 8.89
CA ALA A 308 -13.55 10.99 10.26
C ALA A 308 -12.42 10.59 11.19
N ASP A 309 -12.36 11.21 12.37
CA ASP A 309 -11.39 10.84 13.39
C ASP A 309 -11.81 9.54 14.08
N LEU A 310 -10.85 8.67 14.35
CA LEU A 310 -11.04 7.39 15.03
C LEU A 310 -10.62 7.45 16.52
N GLY A 311 -10.23 8.63 17.02
CA GLY A 311 -9.72 8.81 18.37
C GLY A 311 -8.27 8.32 18.51
N LEU A 312 -7.92 7.83 19.69
CA LEU A 312 -6.56 7.38 19.99
C LEU A 312 -6.20 6.02 19.39
N GLU A 313 -6.78 5.70 18.26
CA GLU A 313 -6.55 4.46 17.54
C GLU A 313 -5.35 4.60 16.60
N TYR A 314 -4.42 3.65 16.65
CA TYR A 314 -3.16 3.66 15.94
C TYR A 314 -2.97 2.36 15.12
N GLY A 315 -2.35 2.43 13.93
CA GLY A 315 -2.03 1.25 13.13
C GLY A 315 -3.24 0.58 12.47
N PHE A 316 -4.26 1.34 12.09
CA PHE A 316 -5.43 0.82 11.37
C PHE A 316 -5.14 0.63 9.89
N LEU A 317 -5.68 -0.47 9.35
CA LEU A 317 -5.59 -0.80 7.93
C LEU A 317 -7.00 -0.90 7.34
N PRO A 318 -7.31 -0.19 6.24
CA PRO A 318 -8.50 -0.43 5.45
C PRO A 318 -8.36 -1.72 4.64
N ALA A 319 -9.48 -2.40 4.40
CA ALA A 319 -9.49 -3.61 3.59
C ALA A 319 -9.21 -3.30 2.13
N ASP A 320 -8.32 -4.09 1.52
CA ASP A 320 -7.91 -3.92 0.12
C ASP A 320 -8.34 -5.13 -0.71
N LEU A 321 -9.17 -4.89 -1.72
CA LEU A 321 -9.87 -5.90 -2.49
C LEU A 321 -8.92 -6.70 -3.40
N ASP A 322 -8.87 -8.03 -3.19
CA ASP A 322 -8.09 -8.97 -4.01
C ASP A 322 -8.97 -9.88 -4.90
N SER A 323 -10.27 -9.96 -4.67
CA SER A 323 -11.14 -10.87 -5.41
C SER A 323 -11.83 -10.20 -6.59
N LEU A 324 -12.10 -11.00 -7.65
CA LEU A 324 -12.96 -10.58 -8.76
C LEU A 324 -14.42 -10.43 -8.30
N THR A 325 -14.84 -11.18 -7.30
CA THR A 325 -16.15 -11.00 -6.68
C THR A 325 -16.08 -9.83 -5.72
N PRO A 326 -16.84 -8.75 -5.95
CA PRO A 326 -16.88 -7.62 -5.02
C PRO A 326 -17.56 -8.03 -3.71
N PRO A 327 -17.45 -7.21 -2.65
CA PRO A 327 -18.25 -7.36 -1.45
C PRO A 327 -19.75 -7.25 -1.79
N PRO A 328 -20.64 -7.61 -0.86
CA PRO A 328 -22.10 -7.40 -1.02
C PRO A 328 -22.40 -5.95 -1.41
N ALA A 329 -23.42 -5.76 -2.23
CA ALA A 329 -23.84 -4.43 -2.64
C ALA A 329 -24.16 -3.55 -1.43
N GLY A 330 -23.54 -2.37 -1.36
CA GLY A 330 -23.70 -1.44 -0.25
C GLY A 330 -23.01 -1.88 1.06
N ALA A 331 -22.11 -2.87 0.99
CA ALA A 331 -21.33 -3.27 2.16
C ALA A 331 -20.39 -2.14 2.59
N ALA A 332 -20.45 -1.80 3.87
CA ALA A 332 -19.51 -0.87 4.48
C ALA A 332 -18.08 -1.45 4.47
N GLU A 333 -17.09 -0.59 4.32
CA GLU A 333 -15.66 -0.94 4.40
C GLU A 333 -15.29 -1.49 5.77
N PHE A 334 -14.32 -2.38 5.83
CA PHE A 334 -13.72 -2.87 7.08
C PHE A 334 -12.40 -2.15 7.36
N LEU A 335 -12.24 -1.65 8.59
CA LEU A 335 -10.92 -1.28 9.11
C LEU A 335 -10.59 -2.19 10.29
N LEU A 336 -9.37 -2.70 10.33
CA LEU A 336 -8.86 -3.46 11.48
C LEU A 336 -7.60 -2.79 12.02
N GLY A 337 -7.51 -2.73 13.35
CA GLY A 337 -6.35 -2.21 14.06
C GLY A 337 -6.17 -2.88 15.41
N PRO A 338 -4.98 -2.79 16.01
CA PRO A 338 -4.73 -3.35 17.33
C PRO A 338 -5.53 -2.60 18.40
N ASN A 339 -6.01 -3.32 19.42
CA ASN A 339 -6.59 -2.68 20.58
C ASN A 339 -5.48 -2.33 21.58
N PHE A 340 -5.28 -1.04 21.87
CA PHE A 340 -4.22 -0.58 22.78
C PHE A 340 -4.54 -0.78 24.26
N GLY A 341 -5.74 -1.19 24.61
CA GLY A 341 -6.13 -1.52 25.98
C GLY A 341 -6.07 -3.01 26.31
N LEU A 342 -6.32 -3.87 25.31
CA LEU A 342 -6.47 -5.31 25.47
C LEU A 342 -5.78 -6.05 24.32
N THR A 343 -4.65 -6.68 24.59
CA THR A 343 -3.78 -7.30 23.58
C THR A 343 -4.36 -8.52 22.87
N ASN A 344 -5.44 -9.10 23.37
CA ASN A 344 -6.14 -10.22 22.74
C ASN A 344 -7.31 -9.79 21.86
N LEU A 345 -7.51 -8.48 21.66
CA LEU A 345 -8.58 -7.92 20.86
C LEU A 345 -8.04 -7.10 19.68
N THR A 346 -8.84 -7.10 18.64
CA THR A 346 -8.72 -6.23 17.49
C THR A 346 -9.87 -5.24 17.50
N ASP A 347 -9.59 -3.98 17.28
CA ASP A 347 -10.60 -3.00 17.00
C ASP A 347 -11.01 -3.10 15.53
N SER A 348 -12.29 -3.30 15.30
CA SER A 348 -12.87 -3.41 13.98
C SER A 348 -13.85 -2.25 13.76
N TYR A 349 -13.66 -1.54 12.66
CA TYR A 349 -14.59 -0.52 12.21
C TYR A 349 -15.32 -0.96 10.95
N ARG A 350 -16.59 -0.57 10.86
CA ARG A 350 -17.35 -0.56 9.61
C ARG A 350 -17.53 0.90 9.21
N VAL A 351 -17.02 1.25 8.02
CA VAL A 351 -17.09 2.61 7.51
C VAL A 351 -17.99 2.64 6.29
N ALA A 352 -19.10 3.36 6.40
CA ALA A 352 -20.04 3.56 5.30
C ALA A 352 -20.03 5.01 4.85
N VAL A 353 -20.01 5.23 3.55
CA VAL A 353 -20.10 6.56 2.95
C VAL A 353 -21.30 6.68 2.03
N THR A 354 -21.84 7.87 1.95
CA THR A 354 -22.70 8.28 0.83
C THR A 354 -22.08 9.51 0.17
N TRP A 355 -22.33 9.66 -1.12
CA TRP A 355 -21.81 10.80 -1.87
C TRP A 355 -22.94 11.76 -2.25
N ASP A 356 -24.05 11.25 -2.70
CA ASP A 356 -25.20 12.01 -3.16
C ASP A 356 -26.51 11.50 -2.52
N PRO A 357 -27.54 12.37 -2.31
CA PRO A 357 -27.55 13.83 -2.53
C PRO A 357 -26.81 14.63 -1.46
N ALA A 358 -26.51 14.04 -0.30
CA ALA A 358 -25.76 14.65 0.79
C ALA A 358 -24.63 13.71 1.21
N PRO A 359 -23.37 14.16 1.16
CA PRO A 359 -22.24 13.33 1.57
C PRO A 359 -22.33 13.03 3.08
N THR A 360 -22.11 11.75 3.43
CA THR A 360 -22.02 11.31 4.83
C THR A 360 -20.95 10.25 4.99
N ILE A 361 -20.27 10.25 6.13
CA ILE A 361 -19.41 9.16 6.58
C ILE A 361 -19.87 8.69 7.95
N THR A 362 -20.00 7.39 8.11
CA THR A 362 -20.43 6.77 9.38
C THR A 362 -19.43 5.68 9.74
N THR A 363 -18.97 5.71 11.00
CA THR A 363 -18.06 4.70 11.55
C THR A 363 -18.76 3.95 12.69
N ILE A 364 -18.71 2.62 12.64
CA ILE A 364 -19.25 1.76 13.70
C ILE A 364 -18.10 0.90 14.20
N ARG A 365 -17.72 1.05 15.48
CA ARG A 365 -16.65 0.29 16.13
C ARG A 365 -17.19 -0.93 16.86
N SER A 366 -16.40 -2.00 16.85
CA SER A 366 -16.57 -3.17 17.72
C SER A 366 -15.21 -3.75 18.06
N GLN A 367 -15.13 -4.44 19.18
CA GLN A 367 -13.96 -5.23 19.55
C GLN A 367 -14.20 -6.69 19.20
N ILE A 368 -13.24 -7.31 18.52
CA ILE A 368 -13.32 -8.69 18.09
C ILE A 368 -12.10 -9.47 18.63
N LEU A 369 -12.25 -10.78 18.80
CA LEU A 369 -11.14 -11.64 19.22
C LEU A 369 -10.02 -11.66 18.17
N GLY A 370 -8.79 -11.87 18.63
CA GLY A 370 -7.59 -11.90 17.82
C GLY A 370 -6.86 -10.56 17.91
N GLY A 371 -5.85 -10.46 18.74
CA GLY A 371 -5.03 -9.27 18.93
C GLY A 371 -3.57 -9.58 18.63
N ILE A 372 -2.84 -8.57 18.22
CA ILE A 372 -1.42 -8.65 17.94
C ILE A 372 -0.60 -8.42 19.22
N GLY A 373 0.48 -9.19 19.35
CA GLY A 373 1.47 -9.00 20.41
C GLY A 373 2.59 -8.03 20.02
N ASN A 374 3.50 -7.82 20.95
CA ASN A 374 4.74 -7.10 20.73
C ASN A 374 5.88 -8.09 20.44
N ALA A 375 6.69 -7.83 19.43
CA ALA A 375 7.94 -8.53 19.26
C ALA A 375 8.96 -7.98 20.27
N PRO A 376 9.74 -8.85 20.95
CA PRO A 376 10.76 -8.40 21.88
C PRO A 376 11.92 -7.75 21.14
N CYS A 377 12.58 -6.82 21.84
CA CYS A 377 13.83 -6.24 21.43
C CYS A 377 15.02 -6.88 22.16
N VAL A 378 16.19 -6.83 21.56
CA VAL A 378 17.43 -7.25 22.24
C VAL A 378 17.62 -6.45 23.53
N SER A 379 18.09 -7.10 24.58
CA SER A 379 18.22 -6.51 25.92
C SER A 379 18.95 -5.15 25.91
N GLY A 380 18.30 -4.13 26.44
CA GLY A 380 18.79 -2.76 26.51
C GLY A 380 18.29 -1.84 25.42
N ALA A 381 17.51 -2.33 24.46
CA ALA A 381 16.85 -1.52 23.46
C ALA A 381 15.76 -0.63 24.06
N THR A 382 15.49 0.47 23.40
CA THR A 382 14.44 1.41 23.80
C THR A 382 13.06 0.81 23.56
N ASP A 383 12.07 1.18 24.38
CA ASP A 383 10.69 0.68 24.30
C ASP A 383 9.92 1.12 23.02
N ASP A 384 10.60 1.64 22.02
CA ASP A 384 10.00 2.21 20.81
C ASP A 384 10.06 1.28 19.58
N GLY A 385 10.44 0.00 19.76
CA GLY A 385 10.54 -0.99 18.68
C GLY A 385 11.82 -0.87 17.86
N ARG A 386 12.79 -0.09 18.31
CA ARG A 386 14.10 0.09 17.69
C ARG A 386 15.16 -0.75 18.38
N ASP A 387 16.28 -0.99 17.70
CA ASP A 387 17.39 -1.81 18.22
C ASP A 387 16.96 -3.22 18.62
N CYS A 388 16.09 -3.86 17.82
CA CYS A 388 15.41 -5.08 18.19
C CYS A 388 15.96 -6.32 17.53
N VAL A 389 16.31 -6.26 16.24
CA VAL A 389 16.67 -7.42 15.44
C VAL A 389 18.18 -7.53 15.27
N PRO A 390 18.81 -8.61 15.75
CA PRO A 390 20.26 -8.78 15.61
C PRO A 390 20.64 -9.18 14.19
N GLU A 391 21.85 -8.77 13.81
CA GLU A 391 22.53 -9.14 12.58
C GLU A 391 23.88 -9.80 12.84
N PRO A 392 24.48 -10.55 11.87
CA PRO A 392 25.85 -11.05 12.00
C PRO A 392 26.88 -9.92 12.06
N SER A 393 28.09 -10.24 12.62
CA SER A 393 29.23 -9.33 12.53
C SER A 393 29.47 -8.88 11.05
N PRO A 394 29.79 -7.58 10.79
CA PRO A 394 30.27 -6.57 11.75
C PRO A 394 29.18 -5.72 12.41
N ALA A 395 27.89 -5.94 12.16
CA ALA A 395 26.84 -5.27 12.94
C ALA A 395 26.89 -5.74 14.38
N ILE A 396 27.10 -4.85 15.33
CA ILE A 396 27.20 -5.16 16.75
C ILE A 396 26.53 -4.06 17.59
N GLY A 397 25.75 -4.48 18.55
CA GLY A 397 25.33 -3.73 19.74
C GLY A 397 24.58 -2.41 19.52
N THR A 398 24.91 -1.63 18.54
CA THR A 398 24.27 -0.34 18.18
C THR A 398 23.68 -0.30 16.79
N ASP A 399 23.81 -1.40 16.03
CA ASP A 399 23.31 -1.53 14.68
C ASP A 399 22.22 -2.61 14.57
N TYR A 400 21.43 -2.82 15.64
CA TYR A 400 20.26 -3.70 15.58
C TYR A 400 19.15 -3.04 14.80
N LEU A 401 18.43 -3.83 13.98
CA LEU A 401 17.33 -3.31 13.15
C LEU A 401 16.07 -3.09 13.97
N ASP A 402 15.26 -2.12 13.57
CA ASP A 402 13.92 -1.95 14.09
C ASP A 402 12.98 -3.07 13.59
N ASN A 403 11.95 -3.38 14.36
CA ASN A 403 10.95 -4.39 14.03
C ASN A 403 9.53 -3.83 13.90
N ILE A 404 9.35 -2.53 14.14
CA ILE A 404 8.07 -1.81 14.04
C ILE A 404 6.94 -2.60 14.72
N SER A 405 7.12 -2.90 15.99
CA SER A 405 6.22 -3.73 16.78
C SER A 405 4.94 -2.99 17.20
N GLY A 406 3.91 -3.75 17.51
CA GLY A 406 2.69 -3.27 18.19
C GLY A 406 1.56 -2.82 17.27
N HIS A 407 1.64 -3.03 15.96
CA HIS A 407 0.52 -2.79 15.04
C HIS A 407 0.48 -3.82 13.91
N TYR A 408 -0.65 -3.89 13.22
CA TYR A 408 -0.78 -4.71 12.03
C TYR A 408 0.06 -4.14 10.88
N MET A 409 0.70 -5.06 10.14
CA MET A 409 1.50 -4.71 8.98
C MET A 409 0.65 -4.62 7.72
N TYR A 410 0.96 -3.69 6.84
CA TYR A 410 0.35 -3.55 5.54
C TYR A 410 0.40 -4.89 4.77
N ARG A 411 -0.67 -5.42 4.21
CA ARG A 411 -2.00 -4.81 4.02
C ARG A 411 -3.07 -5.69 4.69
N LEU A 412 -4.26 -5.15 4.90
CA LEU A 412 -5.45 -5.93 5.22
C LEU A 412 -6.06 -6.46 3.91
N ALA A 413 -5.73 -7.69 3.56
CA ALA A 413 -6.20 -8.29 2.32
C ALA A 413 -7.64 -8.79 2.44
N TYR A 414 -8.54 -8.32 1.56
CA TYR A 414 -9.94 -8.74 1.53
C TYR A 414 -10.22 -9.64 0.32
N ARG A 415 -10.99 -10.70 0.55
CA ARG A 415 -11.56 -11.57 -0.49
C ARG A 415 -12.99 -11.93 -0.23
N ASN A 416 -13.79 -11.99 -1.30
CA ASN A 416 -15.06 -12.68 -1.31
C ASN A 416 -14.93 -13.97 -2.14
N ASN A 417 -14.83 -15.12 -1.47
CA ASN A 417 -14.73 -16.44 -2.11
C ASN A 417 -16.09 -17.03 -2.46
N GLY A 418 -17.17 -16.33 -2.18
CA GLY A 418 -18.53 -16.68 -2.57
C GLY A 418 -18.99 -15.92 -3.82
N THR A 419 -20.26 -15.66 -3.85
CA THR A 419 -20.90 -14.76 -4.82
C THR A 419 -21.36 -13.48 -4.12
N GLN A 420 -21.77 -12.48 -4.87
CA GLN A 420 -22.30 -11.25 -4.26
C GLN A 420 -23.63 -11.51 -3.50
N ALA A 421 -24.43 -12.49 -3.94
CA ALA A 421 -25.68 -12.88 -3.29
C ALA A 421 -25.50 -13.87 -2.13
N ALA A 422 -24.40 -14.63 -2.13
CA ALA A 422 -24.02 -15.56 -1.07
C ALA A 422 -22.53 -15.36 -0.74
N PRO A 423 -22.16 -14.27 -0.10
CA PRO A 423 -20.77 -13.88 0.12
C PRO A 423 -20.10 -14.79 1.15
N GLN A 424 -18.81 -15.00 0.95
CA GLN A 424 -17.89 -15.65 1.87
C GLN A 424 -16.69 -14.72 2.07
N GLU A 425 -16.90 -13.68 2.84
CA GLU A 425 -15.92 -12.64 3.06
C GLU A 425 -14.80 -13.12 3.97
N ARG A 426 -13.57 -12.82 3.60
CA ARG A 426 -12.35 -13.16 4.32
C ARG A 426 -11.44 -11.94 4.37
N LEU A 427 -10.88 -11.69 5.55
CA LEU A 427 -9.90 -10.64 5.79
C LEU A 427 -8.67 -11.31 6.38
N LEU A 428 -7.51 -10.98 5.84
CA LEU A 428 -6.23 -11.46 6.30
C LEU A 428 -5.34 -10.29 6.69
N VAL A 429 -4.71 -10.43 7.84
CA VAL A 429 -3.74 -9.45 8.33
C VAL A 429 -2.65 -10.18 9.10
N SER A 430 -1.48 -9.58 9.17
CA SER A 430 -0.33 -10.11 9.89
C SER A 430 0.39 -9.03 10.65
N GLY A 431 1.28 -9.43 11.55
CA GLY A 431 2.09 -8.50 12.30
C GLY A 431 3.19 -9.18 13.10
N PRO A 432 4.04 -8.39 13.75
CA PRO A 432 5.08 -8.91 14.61
C PRO A 432 4.52 -9.49 15.91
N SER A 433 5.22 -10.45 16.47
CA SER A 433 4.84 -11.15 17.70
C SER A 433 6.08 -11.64 18.43
N SER A 434 5.91 -12.08 19.68
CA SER A 434 6.96 -12.76 20.42
C SER A 434 7.11 -14.21 19.99
N GLY A 435 8.33 -14.67 19.86
CA GLY A 435 8.65 -16.08 19.70
C GLY A 435 8.44 -16.87 20.99
N SER A 436 8.62 -18.19 20.91
CA SER A 436 8.32 -19.15 21.97
C SER A 436 9.16 -18.98 23.25
N ASP A 437 10.32 -18.39 23.14
CA ASP A 437 11.21 -18.09 24.27
C ASP A 437 11.01 -16.67 24.84
N SER A 438 10.10 -15.89 24.24
CA SER A 438 9.88 -14.47 24.56
C SER A 438 11.13 -13.59 24.42
N ALA A 439 12.15 -14.06 23.71
CA ALA A 439 13.43 -13.38 23.54
C ALA A 439 13.73 -12.99 22.10
N HIS A 440 12.99 -13.53 21.11
CA HIS A 440 13.11 -13.16 19.70
C HIS A 440 11.74 -12.83 19.08
N GLY A 441 11.77 -12.13 17.93
CA GLY A 441 10.59 -11.77 17.18
C GLY A 441 10.12 -12.90 16.28
N ALA A 442 8.82 -13.14 16.25
CA ALA A 442 8.11 -14.05 15.36
C ALA A 442 7.05 -13.30 14.57
N VAL A 443 6.44 -13.93 13.58
CA VAL A 443 5.33 -13.36 12.81
C VAL A 443 4.02 -14.06 13.13
N GLU A 444 3.01 -13.25 13.35
CA GLU A 444 1.66 -13.70 13.65
C GLU A 444 0.72 -13.31 12.51
N TRP A 445 -0.29 -14.14 12.26
CA TRP A 445 -1.24 -13.93 11.18
C TRP A 445 -2.65 -14.31 11.60
N PHE A 446 -3.65 -13.68 10.98
CA PHE A 446 -5.06 -13.82 11.30
C PHE A 446 -5.88 -13.94 10.02
N GLU A 447 -6.88 -14.82 10.05
CA GLU A 447 -7.97 -14.87 9.10
C GLU A 447 -9.27 -14.57 9.85
N PHE A 448 -9.91 -13.46 9.50
CA PHE A 448 -11.25 -13.15 9.96
C PHE A 448 -12.25 -13.45 8.85
N ARG A 449 -13.46 -13.82 9.24
CA ARG A 449 -14.56 -14.11 8.31
C ARG A 449 -15.82 -13.36 8.66
N ASN A 450 -16.56 -12.97 7.62
CA ASN A 450 -17.87 -12.39 7.75
C ASN A 450 -18.86 -13.14 6.87
N ALA A 451 -20.08 -13.30 7.37
CA ALA A 451 -21.15 -14.01 6.66
C ALA A 451 -21.91 -13.14 5.63
N GLY A 452 -21.35 -11.96 5.30
CA GLY A 452 -21.92 -11.08 4.27
C GLY A 452 -23.05 -10.19 4.72
N SER A 453 -23.20 -9.95 6.01
CA SER A 453 -24.10 -8.90 6.50
C SER A 453 -23.37 -7.55 6.46
N SER A 454 -23.95 -6.55 5.83
CA SER A 454 -23.43 -5.19 5.77
C SER A 454 -23.27 -4.51 7.15
N SER A 455 -23.87 -5.07 8.19
CA SER A 455 -23.89 -4.52 9.55
C SER A 455 -23.09 -5.31 10.58
N THR A 456 -22.58 -6.50 10.22
CA THR A 456 -21.82 -7.34 11.16
C THR A 456 -20.32 -7.10 11.06
N HIS A 457 -19.63 -7.18 12.19
CA HIS A 457 -18.18 -7.21 12.26
C HIS A 457 -17.67 -8.62 11.97
N PRO A 458 -16.46 -8.75 11.39
CA PRO A 458 -15.88 -10.05 11.13
C PRO A 458 -15.52 -10.77 12.45
N THR A 459 -15.47 -12.09 12.40
CA THR A 459 -15.07 -12.92 13.54
C THR A 459 -13.78 -13.67 13.23
N LEU A 460 -12.95 -13.88 14.25
CA LEU A 460 -11.74 -14.67 14.12
C LEU A 460 -12.09 -16.09 13.71
N PHE A 461 -11.57 -16.53 12.57
CA PHE A 461 -11.71 -17.90 12.09
C PHE A 461 -10.50 -18.75 12.47
N GLN A 462 -9.29 -18.20 12.24
CA GLN A 462 -8.04 -18.82 12.64
C GLN A 462 -6.93 -17.77 12.77
N SER A 463 -5.94 -18.12 13.55
CA SER A 463 -4.68 -17.36 13.67
C SER A 463 -3.55 -18.35 13.98
N GLY A 464 -2.31 -17.89 13.84
CA GLY A 464 -1.13 -18.65 14.21
C GLY A 464 0.11 -17.78 14.32
N THR A 465 1.03 -18.16 15.20
CA THR A 465 2.35 -17.56 15.30
C THR A 465 3.37 -18.51 14.67
N PHE A 466 4.05 -18.06 13.62
CA PHE A 466 5.06 -18.85 12.91
C PHE A 466 6.45 -18.57 13.51
N ASP A 467 6.96 -19.58 14.24
CA ASP A 467 8.18 -19.52 15.04
C ASP A 467 8.96 -20.85 14.98
N PRO A 468 9.41 -21.28 13.79
CA PRO A 468 10.02 -22.61 13.63
C PRO A 468 11.45 -22.74 14.19
N ASP A 469 12.13 -21.64 14.45
CA ASP A 469 13.48 -21.56 15.01
C ASP A 469 13.69 -20.22 15.74
N THR A 470 14.84 -20.02 16.37
CA THR A 470 15.18 -18.83 17.15
C THR A 470 15.63 -17.61 16.34
N SER A 471 15.47 -17.62 15.01
CA SER A 471 15.73 -16.44 14.18
C SER A 471 14.60 -15.45 14.32
N TYR A 472 14.95 -14.15 14.30
CA TYR A 472 13.97 -13.07 14.27
C TYR A 472 13.25 -13.02 12.92
N ARG A 473 11.92 -12.87 12.97
CA ARG A 473 11.03 -12.65 11.81
C ARG A 473 10.21 -11.41 12.06
N TRP A 474 10.18 -10.49 11.08
CA TRP A 474 9.48 -9.21 11.22
C TRP A 474 9.01 -8.66 9.87
N LEU A 475 8.23 -7.57 9.91
CA LEU A 475 7.61 -6.90 8.75
C LEU A 475 6.89 -7.89 7.82
N PRO A 476 5.92 -8.66 8.33
CA PRO A 476 5.21 -9.60 7.50
C PRO A 476 4.19 -8.92 6.58
N SER A 477 3.84 -9.60 5.49
CA SER A 477 2.70 -9.28 4.63
C SER A 477 2.02 -10.56 4.18
N ILE A 478 0.69 -10.55 4.03
CA ILE A 478 -0.13 -11.73 3.84
C ILE A 478 -1.15 -11.56 2.72
N ALA A 479 -1.45 -12.63 1.98
CA ALA A 479 -2.53 -12.67 1.02
C ALA A 479 -3.10 -14.10 0.87
N MET A 480 -4.28 -14.21 0.23
CA MET A 480 -4.96 -15.48 -0.03
C MET A 480 -5.28 -15.61 -1.51
N ASP A 481 -5.06 -16.79 -2.10
CA ASP A 481 -5.51 -17.09 -3.44
C ASP A 481 -7.03 -17.41 -3.50
N LYS A 482 -7.56 -17.59 -4.72
CA LYS A 482 -8.99 -17.85 -4.90
C LYS A 482 -9.47 -19.20 -4.31
N ASP A 483 -8.56 -20.15 -4.12
CA ASP A 483 -8.87 -21.48 -3.56
C ASP A 483 -8.71 -21.51 -2.03
N GLY A 484 -8.34 -20.37 -1.43
CA GLY A 484 -8.23 -20.20 0.02
C GLY A 484 -6.87 -20.59 0.60
N ASN A 485 -5.85 -20.82 -0.25
CA ASN A 485 -4.48 -20.99 0.21
C ASN A 485 -3.90 -19.64 0.62
N ILE A 486 -3.10 -19.62 1.69
CA ILE A 486 -2.56 -18.39 2.28
C ILE A 486 -1.04 -18.38 2.12
N ALA A 487 -0.50 -17.25 1.71
CA ALA A 487 0.93 -16.98 1.68
C ALA A 487 1.29 -15.84 2.63
N LEU A 488 2.39 -16.01 3.35
CA LEU A 488 2.95 -15.06 4.32
C LEU A 488 4.42 -14.83 3.99
N GLY A 489 4.81 -13.58 3.74
CA GLY A 489 6.18 -13.16 3.50
C GLY A 489 6.70 -12.30 4.65
N TYR A 490 8.02 -12.30 4.91
CA TYR A 490 8.63 -11.54 6.00
C TYR A 490 10.15 -11.40 5.81
N SER A 491 10.76 -10.51 6.59
CA SER A 491 12.23 -10.46 6.76
C SER A 491 12.66 -11.43 7.87
N LYS A 492 13.85 -12.03 7.71
CA LYS A 492 14.45 -12.94 8.71
C LYS A 492 15.92 -12.61 8.91
N SER A 493 16.37 -12.56 10.18
CA SER A 493 17.76 -12.36 10.57
C SER A 493 18.08 -13.02 11.92
N SER A 494 19.37 -13.15 12.22
CA SER A 494 19.89 -13.54 13.53
C SER A 494 21.36 -13.13 13.65
N THR A 495 22.02 -13.44 14.77
CA THR A 495 23.48 -13.25 14.91
C THR A 495 24.32 -14.03 13.90
N THR A 496 23.74 -14.98 13.16
CA THR A 496 24.42 -15.83 12.15
C THR A 496 23.77 -15.78 10.78
N VAL A 497 22.57 -15.26 10.67
CA VAL A 497 21.79 -15.13 9.40
C VAL A 497 21.66 -13.64 9.07
N ARG A 498 22.13 -13.24 7.89
CA ARG A 498 21.96 -11.86 7.39
C ARG A 498 20.50 -11.60 7.02
N PRO A 499 20.02 -10.34 7.18
CA PRO A 499 18.65 -9.98 6.83
C PRO A 499 18.31 -10.35 5.40
N GLY A 500 17.32 -11.21 5.23
CA GLY A 500 16.90 -11.75 3.93
C GLY A 500 15.40 -11.87 3.82
N ILE A 501 14.93 -12.26 2.64
CA ILE A 501 13.51 -12.34 2.27
C ILE A 501 13.05 -13.79 2.29
N TYR A 502 12.06 -14.07 3.09
CA TYR A 502 11.50 -15.40 3.30
C TYR A 502 9.99 -15.42 3.10
N ILE A 503 9.47 -16.58 2.75
CA ILE A 503 8.04 -16.85 2.68
C ILE A 503 7.70 -18.18 3.32
N THR A 504 6.46 -18.31 3.76
CA THR A 504 5.80 -19.57 4.06
C THR A 504 4.36 -19.50 3.55
N GLY A 505 3.62 -20.59 3.66
CA GLY A 505 2.21 -20.57 3.31
C GLY A 505 1.52 -21.85 3.72
N ARG A 506 0.21 -21.92 3.51
CA ARG A 506 -0.62 -23.07 3.83
C ARG A 506 -1.66 -23.32 2.77
N LEU A 507 -2.02 -24.58 2.59
CA LEU A 507 -3.20 -24.97 1.81
C LEU A 507 -4.48 -24.70 2.63
N ALA A 508 -5.58 -24.45 1.94
CA ALA A 508 -6.89 -24.29 2.57
C ALA A 508 -7.30 -25.54 3.39
N THR A 509 -6.74 -26.69 3.06
CA THR A 509 -7.01 -27.99 3.69
C THR A 509 -6.09 -28.33 4.87
N ASP A 510 -5.06 -27.53 5.10
CA ASP A 510 -4.14 -27.77 6.22
C ASP A 510 -4.81 -27.49 7.57
N PRO A 511 -4.29 -28.07 8.66
CA PRO A 511 -4.80 -27.79 10.00
C PRO A 511 -4.83 -26.29 10.29
N ALA A 512 -5.92 -25.80 10.88
CA ALA A 512 -6.06 -24.38 11.20
C ALA A 512 -4.90 -23.87 12.08
N GLY A 513 -4.46 -22.63 11.84
CA GLY A 513 -3.39 -22.00 12.60
C GLY A 513 -1.97 -22.46 12.24
N THR A 514 -1.79 -23.33 11.22
CA THR A 514 -0.46 -23.84 10.83
C THR A 514 -0.03 -23.33 9.46
N MET A 515 1.29 -23.19 9.27
CA MET A 515 1.96 -22.89 8.00
C MET A 515 2.84 -24.06 7.55
N GLY A 516 3.14 -24.14 6.27
CA GLY A 516 4.05 -25.11 5.67
C GLY A 516 5.53 -24.79 5.94
N ALA A 517 6.39 -25.33 5.11
CA ALA A 517 7.83 -25.06 5.18
C ALA A 517 8.15 -23.60 4.86
N GLU A 518 9.18 -23.08 5.51
CA GLU A 518 9.79 -21.79 5.20
C GLU A 518 10.66 -21.91 3.94
N LEU A 519 10.56 -20.97 3.03
CA LEU A 519 11.36 -20.88 1.83
C LEU A 519 12.13 -19.57 1.79
N GLU A 520 13.40 -19.63 1.48
CA GLU A 520 14.24 -18.46 1.24
C GLU A 520 14.03 -17.97 -0.20
N MET A 521 13.50 -16.76 -0.35
CA MET A 521 13.31 -16.11 -1.66
C MET A 521 14.55 -15.32 -2.09
N ARG A 522 15.23 -14.71 -1.12
CA ARG A 522 16.49 -13.98 -1.33
C ARG A 522 17.32 -13.97 -0.07
N PRO A 523 18.52 -14.59 -0.05
CA PRO A 523 19.42 -14.46 1.09
C PRO A 523 19.96 -13.03 1.20
N GLY A 524 20.13 -12.55 2.42
CA GLY A 524 20.89 -11.35 2.69
C GLY A 524 22.38 -11.57 2.41
N LEU A 525 23.01 -10.60 1.75
CA LEU A 525 24.45 -10.65 1.44
C LEU A 525 25.24 -9.64 2.27
N GLY A 526 24.57 -8.68 2.91
CA GLY A 526 25.12 -7.64 3.75
C GLY A 526 24.38 -7.50 5.08
N VAL A 527 24.90 -6.63 5.93
CA VAL A 527 24.29 -6.15 7.17
C VAL A 527 24.19 -4.63 7.13
N GLN A 528 23.20 -4.07 7.82
CA GLN A 528 23.01 -2.63 7.91
C GLN A 528 23.98 -2.02 8.94
N LEU A 529 24.59 -0.90 8.58
CA LEU A 529 25.56 -0.22 9.44
C LEU A 529 25.27 1.29 9.43
N GLY A 530 25.06 1.88 10.60
CA GLY A 530 25.01 3.34 10.74
C GLY A 530 23.87 4.06 10.03
N ALA A 531 22.74 3.39 9.75
CA ALA A 531 21.58 3.95 9.07
C ALA A 531 20.42 4.31 10.02
N GLY A 532 20.71 4.54 11.30
CA GLY A 532 19.70 4.85 12.32
C GLY A 532 18.79 3.69 12.67
N ASN A 533 19.24 2.46 12.43
CA ASN A 533 18.57 1.20 12.77
C ASN A 533 17.24 0.93 12.02
N ARG A 534 16.85 1.79 11.07
CA ARG A 534 15.62 1.65 10.29
C ARG A 534 15.77 0.59 9.20
N TRP A 535 14.84 -0.40 9.18
CA TRP A 535 14.77 -1.43 8.15
C TRP A 535 13.64 -1.16 7.15
N GLY A 536 12.52 -0.68 7.58
CA GLY A 536 11.35 -0.37 6.79
C GLY A 536 10.10 -0.37 7.65
N ASP A 537 9.02 0.20 7.14
CA ASP A 537 7.76 0.26 7.86
C ASP A 537 6.80 -0.86 7.41
N TYR A 538 7.00 -1.41 6.20
CA TYR A 538 6.16 -2.48 5.66
C TYR A 538 6.86 -3.24 4.51
N SER A 539 6.24 -4.35 4.11
CA SER A 539 6.50 -5.11 2.88
C SER A 539 5.18 -5.37 2.16
N ALA A 540 5.20 -5.89 0.93
CA ALA A 540 3.97 -6.07 0.17
C ALA A 540 3.85 -7.46 -0.45
N MET A 541 2.81 -8.20 -0.01
CA MET A 541 2.32 -9.43 -0.61
C MET A 541 1.07 -9.13 -1.41
N THR A 542 1.06 -9.44 -2.70
CA THR A 542 -0.06 -9.14 -3.60
C THR A 542 -0.40 -10.34 -4.48
N LEU A 543 -1.63 -10.39 -4.96
CA LEU A 543 -2.11 -11.49 -5.80
C LEU A 543 -2.35 -11.02 -7.22
N ASP A 544 -1.96 -11.82 -8.21
CA ASP A 544 -2.22 -11.56 -9.62
C ASP A 544 -3.74 -11.42 -9.88
N PRO A 545 -4.22 -10.25 -10.34
CA PRO A 545 -5.64 -10.03 -10.54
C PRO A 545 -6.23 -10.90 -11.65
N ILE A 546 -5.42 -11.40 -12.58
CA ILE A 546 -5.88 -12.17 -13.74
C ILE A 546 -6.02 -13.66 -13.42
N ASP A 547 -4.95 -14.29 -12.90
CA ASP A 547 -4.97 -15.72 -12.63
C ASP A 547 -5.50 -16.07 -11.24
N GLN A 548 -5.50 -15.10 -10.32
CA GLN A 548 -5.98 -15.23 -8.95
C GLN A 548 -5.31 -16.35 -8.13
N CYS A 549 -4.12 -16.79 -8.57
CA CYS A 549 -3.33 -17.88 -7.98
C CYS A 549 -1.88 -17.47 -7.70
N THR A 550 -1.30 -16.59 -8.52
CA THR A 550 0.11 -16.23 -8.42
C THR A 550 0.28 -15.06 -7.45
N PHE A 551 1.06 -15.28 -6.42
CA PHE A 551 1.48 -14.26 -5.47
C PHE A 551 2.73 -13.57 -5.97
N TYR A 552 2.81 -12.26 -5.73
CA TYR A 552 4.00 -11.45 -5.88
C TYR A 552 4.35 -10.87 -4.52
N TYR A 553 5.59 -11.07 -4.10
CA TYR A 553 6.09 -10.54 -2.85
C TYR A 553 7.31 -9.66 -3.10
N THR A 554 7.32 -8.52 -2.47
CA THR A 554 8.46 -7.62 -2.48
C THR A 554 8.86 -7.24 -1.06
N ASN A 555 10.17 -7.24 -0.82
CA ASN A 555 10.76 -6.84 0.45
C ASN A 555 12.22 -6.44 0.23
N GLU A 556 12.84 -5.92 1.29
CA GLU A 556 14.21 -5.43 1.35
C GLU A 556 15.22 -6.55 1.61
N TYR A 557 16.43 -6.36 1.10
CA TYR A 557 17.65 -7.08 1.48
C TYR A 557 18.86 -6.21 1.19
N LEU A 558 20.03 -6.57 1.71
CA LEU A 558 21.28 -5.87 1.44
C LEU A 558 22.21 -6.73 0.58
N LYS A 559 22.79 -6.14 -0.48
CA LYS A 559 23.80 -6.76 -1.34
C LYS A 559 25.20 -6.71 -0.74
N THR A 560 25.47 -5.70 0.08
CA THR A 560 26.75 -5.45 0.77
C THR A 560 26.48 -4.80 2.11
N ASN A 561 27.46 -4.87 3.02
CA ASN A 561 27.37 -4.14 4.28
C ASN A 561 27.33 -2.62 4.06
N GLY A 562 26.55 -1.89 4.87
CA GLY A 562 26.53 -0.43 4.85
C GLY A 562 25.19 0.15 5.25
N GLY A 563 25.14 1.50 5.39
CA GLY A 563 23.91 2.26 5.50
C GLY A 563 23.51 2.83 4.14
N PHE A 564 22.22 3.15 3.93
CA PHE A 564 21.72 3.73 2.66
C PHE A 564 22.11 2.93 1.41
N ASN A 565 22.10 1.59 1.49
CA ASN A 565 22.46 0.70 0.39
C ASN A 565 21.48 -0.46 0.21
N TRP A 566 20.24 -0.25 0.66
CA TRP A 566 19.18 -1.23 0.52
C TRP A 566 18.89 -1.59 -0.93
N SER A 567 18.53 -2.82 -1.12
CA SER A 567 18.05 -3.39 -2.38
C SER A 567 16.70 -4.04 -2.13
N THR A 568 15.90 -4.21 -3.16
CA THR A 568 14.65 -4.94 -3.05
C THR A 568 14.59 -6.09 -4.04
N ARG A 569 13.76 -7.07 -3.74
CA ARG A 569 13.49 -8.21 -4.61
C ARG A 569 12.00 -8.35 -4.82
N ILE A 570 11.60 -8.58 -6.05
CA ILE A 570 10.26 -8.97 -6.43
C ILE A 570 10.31 -10.43 -6.84
N ALA A 571 9.48 -11.27 -6.25
CA ALA A 571 9.46 -12.70 -6.54
C ALA A 571 8.02 -13.20 -6.67
N ALA A 572 7.78 -14.10 -7.63
CA ALA A 572 6.47 -14.70 -7.88
C ALA A 572 6.48 -16.20 -7.54
N PHE A 573 5.39 -16.64 -6.91
CA PHE A 573 5.19 -18.03 -6.51
C PHE A 573 3.68 -18.37 -6.43
N LYS A 574 3.34 -19.63 -6.42
CA LYS A 574 1.96 -20.09 -6.33
C LYS A 574 1.84 -21.44 -5.68
N PHE A 575 0.66 -21.79 -5.20
CA PHE A 575 0.35 -23.16 -4.81
C PHE A 575 0.02 -24.00 -6.05
N PRO A 576 0.63 -25.17 -6.22
CA PRO A 576 0.38 -26.03 -7.39
C PRO A 576 -1.09 -26.47 -7.53
N SER A 577 -1.82 -26.50 -6.41
CA SER A 577 -3.24 -26.84 -6.39
C SER A 577 -4.16 -25.72 -6.92
N CYS A 578 -3.69 -24.48 -6.97
CA CYS A 578 -4.52 -23.37 -7.44
C CYS A 578 -4.68 -23.39 -8.96
N VAL A 579 -5.92 -23.53 -9.42
CA VAL A 579 -6.26 -23.52 -10.85
C VAL A 579 -6.50 -22.07 -11.30
N SER A 580 -5.74 -21.60 -12.27
CA SER A 580 -5.79 -20.23 -12.76
C SER A 580 -7.20 -19.78 -13.14
N ALA A 581 -7.58 -18.59 -12.70
CA ALA A 581 -8.82 -17.93 -13.09
C ALA A 581 -8.70 -17.15 -14.43
N ALA A 582 -7.56 -17.20 -15.12
CA ALA A 582 -7.37 -16.48 -16.39
C ALA A 582 -8.43 -16.85 -17.44
N GLY A 583 -9.01 -18.04 -17.38
CA GLY A 583 -10.12 -18.46 -18.23
C GLY A 583 -11.43 -17.68 -18.00
N LEU A 584 -11.54 -16.92 -16.90
CA LEU A 584 -12.69 -16.04 -16.63
C LEU A 584 -12.55 -14.65 -17.28
N TRP A 585 -11.46 -14.40 -18.01
CA TRP A 585 -11.18 -13.14 -18.65
C TRP A 585 -11.40 -13.22 -20.16
N GLY A 586 -11.76 -12.09 -20.75
CA GLY A 586 -11.86 -11.88 -22.18
C GLY A 586 -11.13 -10.62 -22.60
N THR A 587 -11.05 -10.41 -23.92
CA THR A 587 -10.43 -9.23 -24.50
C THR A 587 -11.46 -8.48 -25.35
N VAL A 588 -11.60 -7.18 -25.11
CA VAL A 588 -12.31 -6.25 -25.98
C VAL A 588 -11.28 -5.45 -26.76
N THR A 589 -11.34 -5.45 -28.08
CA THR A 589 -10.43 -4.68 -28.94
C THR A 589 -11.20 -4.01 -30.06
N GLY A 590 -10.57 -3.10 -30.77
CA GLY A 590 -11.17 -2.45 -31.95
C GLY A 590 -10.35 -1.28 -32.41
N THR A 591 -10.86 -0.61 -33.44
CA THR A 591 -10.27 0.61 -34.01
C THR A 591 -11.14 1.81 -33.72
N ILE A 592 -10.52 2.95 -33.52
CA ILE A 592 -11.16 4.25 -33.36
C ILE A 592 -10.78 5.08 -34.61
N THR A 593 -11.78 5.57 -35.33
CA THR A 593 -11.59 6.40 -36.54
C THR A 593 -12.33 7.72 -36.41
N SER A 594 -11.86 8.72 -37.13
CA SER A 594 -12.55 10.02 -37.27
C SER A 594 -13.80 9.87 -38.16
N SER A 595 -14.90 10.45 -37.74
CA SER A 595 -16.13 10.52 -38.51
C SER A 595 -15.99 11.38 -39.76
N GLN A 596 -15.00 12.26 -39.81
CA GLN A 596 -14.78 13.20 -40.91
C GLN A 596 -13.82 12.66 -41.98
N THR A 597 -12.73 12.01 -41.51
CA THR A 597 -11.61 11.61 -42.38
C THR A 597 -11.45 10.11 -42.54
N ASN A 598 -12.12 9.30 -41.69
CA ASN A 598 -11.89 7.85 -41.53
C ASN A 598 -10.44 7.49 -41.09
N ALA A 599 -9.62 8.48 -40.77
CA ALA A 599 -8.27 8.23 -40.26
C ALA A 599 -8.31 7.66 -38.86
N PRO A 600 -7.31 6.85 -38.46
CA PRO A 600 -7.15 6.43 -37.09
C PRO A 600 -7.05 7.61 -36.12
N VAL A 601 -7.69 7.52 -34.96
CA VAL A 601 -7.64 8.55 -33.88
C VAL A 601 -6.95 7.99 -32.65
N PRO A 602 -5.66 8.27 -32.46
CA PRO A 602 -4.93 7.82 -31.28
C PRO A 602 -5.33 8.59 -30.02
N GLY A 603 -5.13 7.97 -28.86
CA GLY A 603 -5.32 8.60 -27.55
C GLY A 603 -6.74 8.59 -27.01
N VAL A 604 -7.76 8.36 -27.84
CA VAL A 604 -9.14 8.24 -27.38
C VAL A 604 -9.31 7.01 -26.49
N THR A 605 -9.99 7.16 -25.38
CA THR A 605 -10.23 6.09 -24.42
C THR A 605 -11.60 5.45 -24.66
N VAL A 606 -11.63 4.12 -24.74
CA VAL A 606 -12.86 3.33 -24.66
C VAL A 606 -13.05 2.88 -23.23
N THR A 607 -14.19 3.22 -22.63
CA THR A 607 -14.53 2.86 -21.26
C THR A 607 -15.76 1.95 -21.25
N LEU A 608 -15.68 0.87 -20.47
CA LEU A 608 -16.78 -0.07 -20.24
C LEU A 608 -17.60 0.36 -18.99
N SER A 609 -18.84 -0.09 -18.93
CA SER A 609 -19.78 0.26 -17.87
C SER A 609 -19.35 -0.12 -16.44
N ASN A 610 -18.36 -1.01 -16.30
CA ASN A 610 -17.75 -1.35 -15.02
C ASN A 610 -16.47 -0.53 -14.71
N GLY A 611 -16.09 0.43 -15.56
CA GLY A 611 -14.90 1.27 -15.38
C GLY A 611 -13.65 0.79 -16.10
N TYR A 612 -13.55 -0.45 -16.56
CA TYR A 612 -12.41 -0.89 -17.36
C TYR A 612 -12.27 -0.06 -18.63
N ALA A 613 -11.03 0.29 -18.99
CA ALA A 613 -10.80 1.09 -20.19
C ALA A 613 -9.47 0.78 -20.87
N GLY A 614 -9.40 1.13 -22.16
CA GLY A 614 -8.19 1.07 -22.97
C GLY A 614 -8.09 2.28 -23.88
N ALA A 615 -6.89 2.85 -24.00
CA ALA A 615 -6.62 3.96 -24.90
C ALA A 615 -6.14 3.46 -26.26
N ALA A 616 -6.58 4.16 -27.32
CA ALA A 616 -6.14 3.88 -28.68
C ALA A 616 -4.65 4.21 -28.86
N ASN A 617 -3.90 3.30 -29.45
CA ASN A 617 -2.51 3.51 -29.84
C ASN A 617 -2.39 4.40 -31.09
N GLN A 618 -1.17 4.59 -31.62
CA GLN A 618 -0.93 5.43 -32.81
C GLN A 618 -1.70 4.97 -34.06
N ASN A 619 -2.09 3.70 -34.14
CA ASN A 619 -2.89 3.14 -35.23
C ASN A 619 -4.40 3.18 -34.94
N GLY A 620 -4.82 3.88 -33.89
CA GLY A 620 -6.20 3.94 -33.44
C GLY A 620 -6.71 2.65 -32.81
N VAL A 621 -5.84 1.65 -32.54
CA VAL A 621 -6.24 0.36 -31.96
C VAL A 621 -6.22 0.43 -30.43
N TYR A 622 -7.33 0.02 -29.79
CA TYR A 622 -7.43 -0.14 -28.36
C TYR A 622 -7.59 -1.62 -27.96
N THR A 623 -7.21 -1.95 -26.74
CA THR A 623 -7.37 -3.29 -26.17
C THR A 623 -7.69 -3.17 -24.67
N ILE A 624 -8.70 -3.92 -24.22
CA ILE A 624 -9.12 -3.97 -22.80
C ILE A 624 -9.19 -5.43 -22.39
N ILE A 625 -8.40 -5.82 -21.39
CA ILE A 625 -8.55 -7.11 -20.72
C ILE A 625 -9.57 -6.90 -19.60
N VAL A 626 -10.64 -7.70 -19.59
CA VAL A 626 -11.78 -7.51 -18.69
C VAL A 626 -12.37 -8.87 -18.29
N PRO A 627 -12.94 -9.04 -17.09
CA PRO A 627 -13.69 -10.24 -16.77
C PRO A 627 -14.75 -10.54 -17.84
N ALA A 628 -14.96 -11.80 -18.16
CA ALA A 628 -15.98 -12.19 -19.14
C ALA A 628 -17.37 -11.73 -18.67
N GLY A 629 -18.13 -11.10 -19.56
CA GLY A 629 -19.41 -10.51 -19.19
C GLY A 629 -19.99 -9.61 -20.25
N SER A 630 -21.13 -9.01 -19.94
CA SER A 630 -21.82 -8.06 -20.80
C SER A 630 -21.59 -6.63 -20.31
N TYR A 631 -21.20 -5.75 -21.21
CA TYR A 631 -20.83 -4.37 -20.89
C TYR A 631 -21.45 -3.39 -21.91
N THR A 632 -21.60 -2.17 -21.49
CA THR A 632 -21.81 -1.04 -22.40
C THR A 632 -20.45 -0.34 -22.58
N ALA A 633 -20.05 -0.06 -23.80
CA ALA A 633 -18.80 0.59 -24.14
C ALA A 633 -19.02 1.96 -24.76
N VAL A 634 -18.24 2.93 -24.35
CA VAL A 634 -18.24 4.31 -24.82
C VAL A 634 -16.83 4.72 -25.21
N ALA A 635 -16.66 5.25 -26.41
CA ALA A 635 -15.42 5.89 -26.84
C ALA A 635 -15.54 7.40 -26.63
N ALA A 636 -14.77 7.96 -25.73
CA ALA A 636 -14.75 9.39 -25.46
C ALA A 636 -13.40 9.80 -24.87
N ASP A 637 -13.06 11.07 -25.09
CA ASP A 637 -11.96 11.72 -24.40
C ASP A 637 -12.36 13.18 -24.17
N THR A 638 -12.91 13.46 -23.01
CA THR A 638 -13.39 14.80 -22.65
C THR A 638 -12.26 15.81 -22.53
N ALA A 639 -11.06 15.36 -22.16
CA ALA A 639 -9.88 16.21 -22.06
C ALA A 639 -9.40 16.71 -23.45
N ARG A 640 -9.72 15.93 -24.50
CA ARG A 640 -9.35 16.22 -25.89
C ARG A 640 -10.54 16.58 -26.78
N ASN A 641 -11.69 16.86 -26.18
CA ASN A 641 -12.94 17.17 -26.88
C ASN A 641 -13.37 16.11 -27.92
N CYS A 642 -12.99 14.84 -27.70
CA CYS A 642 -13.43 13.72 -28.53
C CYS A 642 -14.65 13.06 -27.92
N THR A 643 -15.72 12.91 -28.71
CA THR A 643 -16.92 12.19 -28.27
C THR A 643 -17.30 11.13 -29.29
N ALA A 644 -17.88 10.03 -28.83
CA ALA A 644 -18.38 9.01 -29.74
C ALA A 644 -19.44 9.60 -30.67
N ALA A 645 -19.28 9.39 -31.95
CA ALA A 645 -20.31 9.69 -32.95
C ALA A 645 -21.43 8.63 -32.93
N SER A 646 -21.17 7.48 -32.32
CA SER A 646 -22.11 6.37 -32.18
C SER A 646 -22.63 6.29 -30.73
N PRO A 647 -23.87 5.86 -30.51
CA PRO A 647 -24.38 5.63 -29.17
C PRO A 647 -23.55 4.54 -28.47
N PRO A 648 -23.63 4.45 -27.11
CA PRO A 648 -22.97 3.39 -26.38
C PRO A 648 -23.29 2.01 -26.95
N SER A 649 -22.26 1.19 -27.16
CA SER A 649 -22.40 -0.14 -27.76
C SER A 649 -22.46 -1.22 -26.73
N ALA A 650 -23.42 -2.15 -26.83
CA ALA A 650 -23.46 -3.34 -26.01
C ALA A 650 -22.39 -4.35 -26.49
N ILE A 651 -21.55 -4.84 -25.61
CA ILE A 651 -20.46 -5.76 -25.89
C ILE A 651 -20.55 -6.95 -24.95
N VAL A 652 -20.26 -8.14 -25.46
CA VAL A 652 -20.09 -9.33 -24.64
C VAL A 652 -18.64 -9.79 -24.74
N ALA A 653 -17.86 -9.61 -23.67
CA ALA A 653 -16.50 -10.13 -23.57
C ALA A 653 -16.57 -11.65 -23.32
N PRO A 654 -16.05 -12.49 -24.24
CA PRO A 654 -16.13 -13.93 -24.10
C PRO A 654 -15.12 -14.46 -23.06
N PRO A 655 -15.41 -15.59 -22.37
CA PRO A 655 -14.45 -16.22 -21.47
C PRO A 655 -13.30 -16.91 -22.24
N GLY A 656 -12.33 -17.44 -21.49
CA GLY A 656 -11.25 -18.28 -22.02
C GLY A 656 -10.20 -17.49 -22.82
N GLY A 657 -10.01 -16.20 -22.55
CA GLY A 657 -9.11 -15.36 -23.32
C GLY A 657 -9.67 -14.97 -24.70
N GLY A 658 -10.93 -15.31 -24.97
CA GLY A 658 -11.58 -14.98 -26.24
C GLY A 658 -11.64 -13.48 -26.50
N THR A 659 -11.65 -13.08 -27.75
CA THR A 659 -11.63 -11.67 -28.17
C THR A 659 -12.94 -11.29 -28.84
N VAL A 660 -13.47 -10.12 -28.48
CA VAL A 660 -14.55 -9.45 -29.19
C VAL A 660 -14.04 -8.15 -29.80
N THR A 661 -14.44 -7.86 -31.02
CA THR A 661 -14.05 -6.61 -31.72
C THR A 661 -15.21 -5.63 -31.75
N GLN A 662 -14.96 -4.41 -31.26
CA GLN A 662 -15.90 -3.30 -31.36
C GLN A 662 -15.16 -2.07 -31.85
N ASN A 663 -15.54 -1.57 -33.03
CA ASN A 663 -14.99 -0.35 -33.60
C ASN A 663 -15.85 0.85 -33.21
N PHE A 664 -15.21 2.01 -33.11
CA PHE A 664 -15.88 3.28 -32.86
C PHE A 664 -15.49 4.34 -33.88
N THR A 665 -16.43 5.23 -34.13
CA THR A 665 -16.20 6.46 -34.87
C THR A 665 -16.40 7.62 -33.90
N VAL A 666 -15.48 8.57 -33.89
CA VAL A 666 -15.53 9.73 -33.00
C VAL A 666 -15.58 11.03 -33.76
N THR A 667 -16.23 12.02 -33.20
CA THR A 667 -16.22 13.43 -33.65
C THR A 667 -15.40 14.24 -32.65
N GLY A 668 -14.69 15.25 -33.15
CA GLY A 668 -13.84 16.11 -32.36
C GLY A 668 -12.38 16.05 -32.83
N THR A 669 -11.56 16.86 -32.20
CA THR A 669 -10.13 16.96 -32.47
C THR A 669 -9.34 16.15 -31.47
N SER A 670 -8.48 15.24 -31.93
CA SER A 670 -7.51 14.59 -31.04
C SER A 670 -6.16 15.29 -31.14
N LYS A 671 -5.45 15.34 -30.00
CA LYS A 671 -4.04 15.72 -30.01
C LYS A 671 -3.19 14.48 -30.24
N LEU A 672 -2.41 14.48 -31.33
CA LEU A 672 -1.40 13.46 -31.56
C LEU A 672 -0.18 13.72 -30.68
N GLU A 673 0.12 12.78 -29.80
CA GLU A 673 1.36 12.81 -29.03
C GLU A 673 2.40 11.90 -29.73
N ALA A 674 3.42 12.50 -30.33
CA ALA A 674 4.59 11.79 -30.80
C ALA A 674 5.83 12.39 -30.14
N ASN A 675 6.62 11.57 -29.43
CA ASN A 675 7.91 11.95 -28.80
C ASN A 675 7.85 13.21 -27.90
N GLY A 676 6.80 13.35 -27.10
CA GLY A 676 6.65 14.51 -26.21
C GLY A 676 6.17 15.79 -26.89
N PHE A 677 5.87 15.76 -28.17
CA PHE A 677 5.22 16.85 -28.88
C PHE A 677 3.74 16.56 -29.07
N THR A 678 2.90 17.52 -28.70
CA THR A 678 1.46 17.47 -29.00
C THR A 678 1.26 18.08 -30.37
N VAL A 679 0.81 17.31 -31.34
CA VAL A 679 0.34 17.83 -32.62
C VAL A 679 -1.16 18.00 -32.51
N ASP A 680 -1.62 19.23 -32.58
CA ASP A 680 -3.05 19.56 -32.67
C ASP A 680 -3.49 19.43 -34.13
N ASP A 681 -4.32 18.43 -34.44
CA ASP A 681 -4.86 18.23 -35.76
C ASP A 681 -6.16 19.04 -36.02
N SER A 682 -6.49 19.98 -35.12
CA SER A 682 -7.61 20.91 -35.25
C SER A 682 -7.51 21.81 -36.52
N LEU A 683 -6.39 21.72 -37.23
CA LEU A 683 -6.17 22.48 -38.49
C LEU A 683 -6.55 21.69 -39.75
N GLY A 684 -7.26 20.59 -39.62
CA GLY A 684 -7.82 19.86 -40.74
C GLY A 684 -9.07 20.52 -41.34
N ASN A 685 -9.01 21.81 -41.61
CA ASN A 685 -9.92 22.53 -42.52
C ASN A 685 -9.14 23.13 -43.65
#